data_f89f7f36cf3fcac5b6b292efd0444ad3
#
_entry.id   f89f7f36cf3fcac5b6b292efd0444ad3
#
_cell.length_a   1.000
_cell.length_b   1.000
_cell.length_c   1.000
_cell.angle_alpha   90.00
_cell.angle_beta   90.00
_cell.angle_gamma   90.00
#
_symmetry.space_group_name_H-M   'P 1'
#
loop_
_entity.id
_entity.type
_entity.pdbx_description
1 polymer ?
#
loop_
_entity_poly.entity_id
_entity_poly.type
_entity_poly.pdbx_seq_one_letter_code
_entity_poly.pdbx_strand_id
1 'polypeptide(L)'
;EIAQCLVGSEMCIRDSLLQYTIKKNRGKMKSAIKKIFVLTGCVLLLVTSMRAQRACLNLSETLWNITLDRSAVWQNDSLYVPPVNIHDLPVHIPTGGWNLLDTPDKIGVTLPATVEQHLWGWNGETFGVTGNYVGVSWFDTKINVPADWRNKRIVMNVASVRFRAEIFVNKKLVGYDLVNSTPFAVDVTPFILPGQENVIAFRITDPNGNFNWKDSQVYTWGEYRTNPSHGFGGITGKVELVATDKLYIGDVFIKNQPDPHSIEVEVTACNETKNPMKAQKMLLTVKEHKGEKVLYRKEYSVENLVVGENKQTFHIHLPVAKLWSTDSPHLYDLSVSVGTDNYTQRFGFRWFEVKDIHGDKQFFLNGKRIVLRTAISWSFWPDNGITPSDELARRQVESAKKLGLNMLNFHRTIGHSNVLDYADELGLLYFEEPGGNQYPINHFNDNNKQSKFYFAYRNEKLVRMIKRDRNHPSLVIYNLHNERGAWPQVQDYAQMRMAHSLDPTRILTYNSSNGENPENEANARFKLHLMPNDTTFYDYGWYDRHHAGGPGCYHDNLYWGKDNYHRFSDHKDEIIYWGEDGAIGTPPRLQLIRDEILQSGTTSGWEAMDYMKWYDAYDSFLKHNGFAKAFPTVDDLTRAMGNVAFYYQGRVIENIRISNTVDAYAVNGWESMKLENHSGIVDNYRYPKGDVEVMARYNQPLFLAVKMNRKVLNVGDTTIVDTCLLYTSDAAD
;
A
#
# COMPACT_ATOMS: atom_id res chain seq x y z
N GLU A 1 -23.90 -38.13 6.85
CA GLU A 1 -23.45 -39.27 6.01
C GLU A 1 -23.38 -38.78 4.56
N ILE A 2 -22.25 -38.45 4.09
CA ILE A 2 -21.62 -38.38 2.77
C ILE A 2 -20.56 -37.24 2.83
N ALA A 3 -19.48 -37.47 3.56
CA ALA A 3 -18.24 -36.73 3.44
C ALA A 3 -17.10 -37.42 4.22
N GLN A 4 -16.90 -38.70 3.90
CA GLN A 4 -15.71 -39.43 4.35
C GLN A 4 -15.44 -40.55 3.35
N CYS A 5 -14.81 -40.21 2.24
CA CYS A 5 -14.11 -41.14 1.33
C CYS A 5 -13.54 -40.34 0.17
N LEU A 6 -12.36 -39.80 0.33
CA LEU A 6 -11.43 -39.41 -0.76
C LEU A 6 -10.11 -38.83 -0.18
N VAL A 7 -9.49 -39.65 0.67
CA VAL A 7 -8.05 -39.50 0.96
C VAL A 7 -7.49 -40.92 1.01
N GLY A 8 -6.80 -41.34 -0.05
CA GLY A 8 -6.07 -42.60 -0.06
C GLY A 8 -6.13 -43.40 -1.36
N SER A 9 -5.62 -42.83 -2.46
CA SER A 9 -5.33 -43.66 -3.66
C SER A 9 -4.39 -42.99 -4.69
N GLU A 10 -3.36 -42.34 -4.28
CA GLU A 10 -2.29 -41.87 -5.21
C GLU A 10 -0.88 -42.26 -4.82
N MET A 11 -0.69 -43.42 -4.20
CA MET A 11 0.68 -43.88 -3.88
C MET A 11 0.94 -45.35 -4.19
N CYS A 12 0.28 -45.97 -5.17
CA CYS A 12 0.51 -47.34 -5.56
C CYS A 12 0.52 -47.64 -7.08
N ILE A 13 0.77 -46.71 -7.97
CA ILE A 13 0.85 -46.99 -9.43
C ILE A 13 2.20 -46.53 -10.05
N ARG A 14 3.28 -46.48 -9.30
CA ARG A 14 4.59 -46.11 -9.89
C ARG A 14 5.63 -47.23 -10.00
N ASP A 15 5.39 -48.40 -9.46
CA ASP A 15 6.40 -49.48 -9.44
C ASP A 15 6.11 -50.75 -10.27
N SER A 16 5.04 -50.81 -11.04
CA SER A 16 4.71 -52.01 -11.84
C SER A 16 4.88 -51.87 -13.35
N LEU A 17 5.34 -50.76 -13.87
CA LEU A 17 5.57 -50.53 -15.34
C LEU A 17 7.06 -50.51 -15.78
N LEU A 18 7.99 -50.75 -14.87
CA LEU A 18 9.43 -50.73 -15.22
C LEU A 18 10.05 -52.10 -15.44
N GLN A 19 9.31 -53.24 -15.31
CA GLN A 19 9.90 -54.58 -15.49
C GLN A 19 9.47 -55.37 -16.72
N TYR A 20 8.64 -54.83 -17.61
CA TYR A 20 8.14 -55.62 -18.78
C TYR A 20 8.70 -55.21 -20.16
N THR A 21 9.67 -54.33 -20.29
CA THR A 21 10.12 -53.82 -21.60
C THR A 21 11.62 -54.06 -21.89
N ILE A 22 12.29 -54.97 -21.20
CA ILE A 22 13.74 -55.23 -21.45
C ILE A 22 14.02 -56.53 -22.25
N LYS A 23 13.04 -57.17 -22.85
CA LYS A 23 13.32 -58.40 -23.59
C LYS A 23 12.71 -58.50 -25.00
N LYS A 24 12.77 -57.45 -25.85
CA LYS A 24 12.62 -57.62 -27.32
C LYS A 24 13.04 -56.32 -28.02
N ASN A 25 14.27 -56.20 -28.52
CA ASN A 25 14.60 -55.55 -29.77
C ASN A 25 16.09 -55.18 -29.86
N ARG A 26 16.97 -56.19 -30.07
CA ARG A 26 18.36 -55.96 -30.49
C ARG A 26 18.53 -55.70 -32.01
N GLY A 27 17.43 -55.59 -32.79
CA GLY A 27 17.51 -55.53 -34.26
C GLY A 27 17.25 -54.15 -34.89
N LYS A 28 16.83 -53.10 -34.14
CA LYS A 28 16.50 -51.78 -34.71
C LYS A 28 17.37 -50.62 -34.19
N MET A 29 18.47 -50.91 -33.53
CA MET A 29 19.28 -49.92 -32.83
C MET A 29 20.23 -49.08 -33.74
N LYS A 30 20.49 -49.48 -34.98
CA LYS A 30 21.37 -48.72 -35.88
C LYS A 30 20.68 -47.62 -36.69
N SER A 31 19.34 -47.65 -36.83
CA SER A 31 18.57 -46.60 -37.51
C SER A 31 18.06 -45.50 -36.53
N ALA A 32 17.88 -45.84 -35.24
CA ALA A 32 17.44 -44.88 -34.23
C ALA A 32 18.58 -43.92 -33.79
N ILE A 33 19.84 -44.37 -33.79
CA ILE A 33 20.98 -43.54 -33.37
C ILE A 33 21.23 -42.38 -34.33
N LYS A 34 21.03 -42.56 -35.67
CA LYS A 34 21.13 -41.45 -36.64
C LYS A 34 19.98 -40.44 -36.55
N LYS A 35 18.79 -40.85 -36.10
CA LYS A 35 17.66 -39.90 -35.86
C LYS A 35 17.77 -39.17 -34.52
N ILE A 36 18.39 -39.79 -33.53
CA ILE A 36 18.65 -39.14 -32.24
C ILE A 36 19.72 -38.06 -32.34
N PHE A 37 20.79 -38.26 -33.15
CA PHE A 37 21.81 -37.22 -33.37
C PHE A 37 21.32 -36.03 -34.21
N VAL A 38 20.31 -36.22 -35.08
CA VAL A 38 19.67 -35.09 -35.80
C VAL A 38 18.65 -34.36 -34.90
N LEU A 39 17.93 -35.09 -34.01
CA LEU A 39 17.03 -34.44 -33.03
C LEU A 39 17.79 -33.73 -31.91
N THR A 40 18.95 -34.27 -31.45
CA THR A 40 19.76 -33.62 -30.42
C THR A 40 20.48 -32.38 -30.98
N GLY A 41 20.86 -32.38 -32.27
CA GLY A 41 21.39 -31.21 -32.97
C GLY A 41 20.33 -30.11 -33.21
N CYS A 42 19.08 -30.47 -33.43
CA CYS A 42 17.96 -29.50 -33.52
C CYS A 42 17.45 -29.03 -32.13
N VAL A 43 17.58 -29.83 -31.08
CA VAL A 43 17.25 -29.43 -29.72
C VAL A 43 18.34 -28.55 -29.09
N LEU A 44 19.61 -28.71 -29.52
CA LEU A 44 20.71 -27.78 -29.14
C LEU A 44 20.66 -26.43 -29.88
N LEU A 45 19.91 -26.33 -31.01
CA LEU A 45 19.67 -25.06 -31.72
C LEU A 45 18.35 -24.39 -31.33
N LEU A 46 17.55 -25.02 -30.48
CA LEU A 46 16.38 -24.45 -29.81
C LEU A 46 16.65 -24.04 -28.34
N VAL A 47 17.91 -23.94 -27.93
CA VAL A 47 18.29 -23.03 -26.85
C VAL A 47 18.25 -21.61 -27.45
N THR A 48 17.06 -21.26 -27.92
CA THR A 48 16.66 -19.87 -28.06
C THR A 48 17.00 -19.19 -26.75
N SER A 49 17.88 -18.25 -26.82
CA SER A 49 18.10 -17.16 -25.89
C SER A 49 17.00 -17.11 -24.80
N MET A 50 17.12 -17.88 -23.73
CA MET A 50 16.60 -17.47 -22.44
C MET A 50 17.35 -16.18 -22.14
N ARG A 51 16.78 -15.04 -22.53
CA ARG A 51 17.28 -13.75 -22.09
C ARG A 51 17.33 -13.85 -20.58
N ALA A 52 18.49 -13.65 -20.01
CA ALA A 52 18.68 -13.83 -18.59
C ALA A 52 17.74 -12.89 -17.85
N GLN A 53 16.75 -13.48 -17.17
CA GLN A 53 15.98 -12.77 -16.18
C GLN A 53 16.96 -12.25 -15.14
N ARG A 54 16.71 -11.07 -14.58
CA ARG A 54 17.48 -10.54 -13.45
C ARG A 54 17.63 -11.63 -12.39
N ALA A 55 18.84 -11.90 -11.97
CA ALA A 55 19.04 -12.82 -10.88
C ALA A 55 18.68 -12.10 -9.57
N CYS A 56 17.80 -12.69 -8.78
CA CYS A 56 17.32 -12.14 -7.52
C CYS A 56 17.54 -13.15 -6.38
N LEU A 57 18.00 -12.65 -5.24
CA LEU A 57 18.09 -13.38 -3.99
C LEU A 57 17.22 -12.69 -2.95
N ASN A 58 16.09 -13.31 -2.60
CA ASN A 58 15.19 -12.80 -1.57
C ASN A 58 15.81 -13.01 -0.19
N LEU A 59 16.12 -11.93 0.50
CA LEU A 59 16.69 -11.97 1.83
C LEU A 59 15.62 -11.95 2.94
N SER A 60 14.38 -11.66 2.60
CA SER A 60 13.30 -11.56 3.59
C SER A 60 12.93 -12.92 4.20
N GLU A 61 13.14 -14.00 3.44
CA GLU A 61 12.88 -15.37 3.88
C GLU A 61 14.06 -16.01 4.64
N THR A 62 15.21 -15.32 4.69
CA THR A 62 16.36 -15.81 5.48
C THR A 62 16.14 -15.52 6.95
N LEU A 63 16.89 -16.23 7.82
CA LEU A 63 16.89 -15.94 9.26
C LEU A 63 17.68 -14.65 9.51
N TRP A 64 17.00 -13.66 10.07
CA TRP A 64 17.59 -12.45 10.63
C TRP A 64 17.60 -12.51 12.14
N ASN A 65 18.49 -11.75 12.77
CA ASN A 65 18.52 -11.59 14.23
C ASN A 65 18.28 -10.14 14.58
N ILE A 66 17.51 -9.90 15.64
CA ILE A 66 17.36 -8.59 16.28
C ILE A 66 18.20 -8.57 17.55
N THR A 67 19.05 -7.55 17.66
CA THR A 67 19.84 -7.26 18.87
C THR A 67 19.60 -5.81 19.28
N LEU A 68 19.22 -5.56 20.54
CA LEU A 68 19.03 -4.20 21.05
C LEU A 68 20.38 -3.62 21.51
N ASP A 69 20.72 -2.45 21.00
CA ASP A 69 21.90 -1.68 21.44
C ASP A 69 21.48 -0.56 22.40
N ARG A 70 21.19 -0.95 23.63
CA ARG A 70 20.63 -0.06 24.66
C ARG A 70 21.58 1.05 25.11
N SER A 71 22.88 0.86 24.89
CA SER A 71 23.91 1.81 25.29
C SER A 71 24.32 2.75 24.16
N ALA A 72 23.72 2.58 22.97
CA ALA A 72 23.99 3.44 21.83
C ALA A 72 23.54 4.89 22.11
N VAL A 73 24.41 5.84 21.81
CA VAL A 73 24.09 7.26 21.82
C VAL A 73 23.66 7.65 20.41
N TRP A 74 22.48 8.24 20.29
CA TRP A 74 21.88 8.54 18.97
C TRP A 74 21.13 9.88 18.91
N GLN A 75 20.76 10.46 20.06
CA GLN A 75 19.84 11.61 20.14
C GLN A 75 20.36 12.85 19.42
N ASN A 76 21.69 12.97 19.30
CA ASN A 76 22.37 14.08 18.64
C ASN A 76 23.02 13.68 17.30
N ASP A 77 22.65 12.54 16.73
CA ASP A 77 23.15 12.11 15.42
C ASP A 77 22.79 13.13 14.34
N SER A 78 23.71 13.35 13.42
CA SER A 78 23.42 14.14 12.21
C SER A 78 22.52 13.35 11.28
N LEU A 79 21.49 14.03 10.76
CA LEU A 79 20.55 13.47 9.80
C LEU A 79 20.79 14.04 8.41
N TYR A 80 20.62 13.19 7.42
CA TYR A 80 20.84 13.54 6.01
C TYR A 80 19.63 13.08 5.19
N VAL A 81 19.19 13.88 4.23
CA VAL A 81 18.17 13.46 3.28
C VAL A 81 18.87 12.80 2.09
N PRO A 82 18.55 11.55 1.76
CA PRO A 82 19.12 10.89 0.58
C PRO A 82 18.77 11.63 -0.73
N PRO A 83 19.61 11.52 -1.79
CA PRO A 83 20.84 10.71 -1.85
C PRO A 83 22.02 11.37 -1.11
N VAL A 84 22.84 10.51 -0.47
CA VAL A 84 24.02 10.95 0.28
C VAL A 84 25.27 10.18 -0.17
N ASN A 85 26.42 10.84 -0.13
CA ASN A 85 27.69 10.16 -0.29
C ASN A 85 28.06 9.45 1.03
N ILE A 86 28.08 8.13 1.04
CA ILE A 86 28.35 7.33 2.23
C ILE A 86 29.73 7.59 2.86
N HIS A 87 30.71 8.06 2.07
CA HIS A 87 32.04 8.38 2.56
C HIS A 87 32.10 9.65 3.43
N ASP A 88 31.05 10.50 3.36
CA ASP A 88 30.93 11.71 4.14
C ASP A 88 30.15 11.48 5.45
N LEU A 89 29.66 10.25 5.68
CA LEU A 89 28.85 9.90 6.84
C LEU A 89 29.72 9.41 8.00
N PRO A 90 29.34 9.72 9.25
CA PRO A 90 29.92 9.05 10.41
C PRO A 90 29.58 7.56 10.38
N VAL A 91 30.47 6.72 10.84
CA VAL A 91 30.28 5.27 10.93
C VAL A 91 29.96 4.89 12.36
N HIS A 92 28.74 4.43 12.61
CA HIS A 92 28.30 3.97 13.93
C HIS A 92 28.34 2.43 13.97
N ILE A 93 29.33 1.88 14.67
CA ILE A 93 29.41 0.43 14.92
C ILE A 93 28.61 0.07 16.18
N PRO A 94 28.30 -1.23 16.43
CA PRO A 94 27.64 -1.66 17.66
C PRO A 94 28.42 -1.22 18.89
N THR A 95 27.72 -0.81 19.94
CA THR A 95 28.36 -0.40 21.21
C THR A 95 29.18 -1.54 21.80
N GLY A 96 30.46 -1.30 22.09
CA GLY A 96 31.38 -2.34 22.49
C GLY A 96 31.95 -3.21 21.36
N GLY A 97 31.59 -2.92 20.08
CA GLY A 97 32.11 -3.60 18.89
C GLY A 97 31.18 -4.68 18.33
N TRP A 98 31.59 -5.28 17.22
CA TRP A 98 30.77 -6.22 16.44
C TRP A 98 30.37 -7.51 17.19
N ASN A 99 31.03 -7.82 18.27
CA ASN A 99 30.67 -8.97 19.13
C ASN A 99 29.31 -8.79 19.82
N LEU A 100 28.76 -7.58 19.89
CA LEU A 100 27.40 -7.35 20.36
C LEU A 100 26.38 -8.19 19.56
N LEU A 101 26.62 -8.40 18.28
CA LEU A 101 25.71 -9.18 17.40
C LEU A 101 25.81 -10.69 17.61
N ASP A 102 26.79 -11.17 18.40
CA ASP A 102 26.97 -12.58 18.75
C ASP A 102 26.41 -12.95 20.14
N THR A 103 25.62 -12.04 20.75
CA THR A 103 25.01 -12.27 22.07
C THR A 103 23.98 -13.41 22.02
N PRO A 104 23.77 -14.14 23.16
CA PRO A 104 22.73 -15.16 23.23
C PRO A 104 21.29 -14.60 23.26
N ASP A 105 21.12 -13.31 23.57
CA ASP A 105 19.83 -12.66 23.76
C ASP A 105 19.20 -12.16 22.45
N LYS A 106 19.81 -12.45 21.32
CA LYS A 106 19.27 -12.09 20.01
C LYS A 106 18.03 -12.91 19.66
N ILE A 107 17.10 -12.27 18.97
CA ILE A 107 15.85 -12.87 18.54
C ILE A 107 15.91 -13.17 17.06
N GLY A 108 15.64 -14.43 16.68
CA GLY A 108 15.55 -14.84 15.29
C GLY A 108 14.19 -14.45 14.69
N VAL A 109 14.21 -13.81 13.50
CA VAL A 109 13.01 -13.33 12.81
C VAL A 109 13.14 -13.53 11.30
N THR A 110 11.99 -13.46 10.59
CA THR A 110 11.91 -13.23 9.16
C THR A 110 11.42 -11.81 8.89
N LEU A 111 11.69 -11.25 7.70
CA LEU A 111 11.25 -9.90 7.36
C LEU A 111 9.88 -9.93 6.63
N PRO A 112 9.06 -8.88 6.78
CA PRO A 112 9.27 -7.66 7.59
C PRO A 112 9.16 -7.94 9.09
N ALA A 113 9.91 -7.20 9.90
CA ALA A 113 9.90 -7.32 11.37
C ALA A 113 10.18 -5.99 12.06
N THR A 114 9.54 -5.78 13.21
CA THR A 114 9.81 -4.66 14.12
C THR A 114 10.23 -5.19 15.49
N VAL A 115 10.87 -4.33 16.28
CA VAL A 115 11.25 -4.68 17.66
C VAL A 115 10.02 -5.02 18.48
N GLU A 116 8.95 -4.24 18.34
CA GLU A 116 7.72 -4.33 19.12
C GLU A 116 6.90 -5.59 18.84
N GLN A 117 7.07 -6.21 17.69
CA GLN A 117 6.47 -7.50 17.37
C GLN A 117 6.91 -8.58 18.35
N HIS A 118 8.15 -8.49 18.86
CA HIS A 118 8.76 -9.52 19.69
C HIS A 118 9.08 -9.05 21.12
N LEU A 119 9.20 -7.74 21.33
CA LEU A 119 9.72 -7.13 22.55
C LEU A 119 8.84 -5.97 23.05
N TRP A 120 7.51 -6.12 22.97
CA TRP A 120 6.61 -5.12 23.50
C TRP A 120 6.76 -4.93 25.02
N GLY A 121 6.64 -3.70 25.48
CA GLY A 121 6.79 -3.37 26.90
C GLY A 121 8.24 -3.25 27.35
N TRP A 122 9.17 -3.17 26.45
CA TRP A 122 10.61 -3.15 26.77
C TRP A 122 11.04 -1.89 27.52
N ASN A 123 10.35 -0.77 27.38
CA ASN A 123 10.55 0.46 28.17
C ASN A 123 9.87 0.44 29.55
N GLY A 124 9.42 -0.73 30.02
CA GLY A 124 8.75 -0.91 31.31
C GLY A 124 7.23 -0.87 31.26
N GLU A 125 6.66 -0.52 30.11
CA GLU A 125 5.21 -0.52 29.88
C GLU A 125 4.81 -1.76 29.06
N THR A 126 3.73 -2.40 29.46
CA THR A 126 3.18 -3.57 28.74
C THR A 126 1.86 -3.28 28.08
N PHE A 127 1.30 -2.10 28.28
CA PHE A 127 0.02 -1.66 27.77
C PHE A 127 0.09 -0.22 27.28
N GLY A 128 -0.80 0.13 26.38
CA GLY A 128 -0.90 1.47 25.84
C GLY A 128 0.20 1.77 24.81
N VAL A 129 0.36 3.05 24.52
CA VAL A 129 1.28 3.54 23.47
C VAL A 129 2.74 3.65 23.94
N THR A 130 3.02 3.39 25.20
CA THR A 130 4.34 3.60 25.81
C THR A 130 5.18 2.33 25.91
N GLY A 131 4.67 1.19 25.45
CA GLY A 131 5.39 -0.09 25.45
C GLY A 131 6.45 -0.24 24.38
N ASN A 132 6.59 0.73 23.49
CA ASN A 132 7.53 0.73 22.37
C ASN A 132 8.99 0.87 22.80
N TYR A 133 9.90 0.39 21.94
CA TYR A 133 11.34 0.56 22.10
C TYR A 133 11.81 1.85 21.38
N VAL A 134 12.38 2.78 22.13
CA VAL A 134 13.00 3.99 21.59
C VAL A 134 14.50 3.88 21.70
N GLY A 135 15.21 3.82 20.58
CA GLY A 135 16.65 3.61 20.59
C GLY A 135 17.20 2.93 19.34
N VAL A 136 18.32 2.25 19.50
CA VAL A 136 19.03 1.57 18.42
C VAL A 136 18.85 0.07 18.53
N SER A 137 18.43 -0.54 17.40
CA SER A 137 18.42 -1.98 17.19
C SER A 137 19.27 -2.36 16.00
N TRP A 138 19.87 -3.54 16.05
CA TRP A 138 20.61 -4.14 14.96
C TRP A 138 19.84 -5.34 14.41
N PHE A 139 19.71 -5.38 13.08
CA PHE A 139 19.18 -6.51 12.35
C PHE A 139 20.33 -7.11 11.54
N ASP A 140 20.70 -8.35 11.78
CA ASP A 140 21.79 -8.99 11.05
C ASP A 140 21.42 -10.36 10.47
N THR A 141 22.04 -10.70 9.34
CA THR A 141 21.90 -12.01 8.69
C THR A 141 23.18 -12.42 7.99
N LYS A 142 23.34 -13.73 7.77
CA LYS A 142 24.39 -14.32 6.97
C LYS A 142 23.83 -14.93 5.71
N ILE A 143 24.41 -14.60 4.58
CA ILE A 143 23.95 -15.05 3.27
C ILE A 143 25.09 -15.59 2.42
N ASN A 144 24.77 -16.56 1.56
CA ASN A 144 25.68 -17.03 0.50
C ASN A 144 25.25 -16.39 -0.81
N VAL A 145 26.14 -15.62 -1.44
CA VAL A 145 25.88 -15.00 -2.74
C VAL A 145 26.40 -15.91 -3.85
N PRO A 146 25.63 -16.21 -4.92
CA PRO A 146 26.04 -17.09 -6.00
C PRO A 146 27.37 -16.69 -6.66
N ALA A 147 28.22 -17.66 -6.95
CA ALA A 147 29.55 -17.41 -7.53
C ALA A 147 29.50 -16.85 -8.97
N ASP A 148 28.45 -17.13 -9.70
CA ASP A 148 28.20 -16.63 -11.08
C ASP A 148 27.78 -15.15 -11.10
N TRP A 149 27.55 -14.53 -9.94
CA TRP A 149 27.35 -13.09 -9.82
C TRP A 149 28.65 -12.28 -9.85
N ARG A 150 29.81 -12.95 -9.96
CA ARG A 150 31.09 -12.25 -10.20
C ARG A 150 30.97 -11.39 -11.46
N ASN A 151 31.47 -10.18 -11.38
CA ASN A 151 31.43 -9.17 -12.45
C ASN A 151 30.04 -8.62 -12.80
N LYS A 152 29.00 -9.00 -12.06
CA LYS A 152 27.68 -8.37 -12.14
C LYS A 152 27.65 -7.11 -11.27
N ARG A 153 26.77 -6.22 -11.61
CA ARG A 153 26.29 -5.17 -10.72
C ARG A 153 25.34 -5.81 -9.71
N ILE A 154 25.56 -5.62 -8.42
CA ILE A 154 24.74 -6.19 -7.35
C ILE A 154 24.19 -5.06 -6.52
N VAL A 155 22.87 -4.96 -6.48
CA VAL A 155 22.14 -3.94 -5.72
C VAL A 155 21.27 -4.59 -4.67
N MET A 156 21.30 -4.03 -3.46
CA MET A 156 20.36 -4.35 -2.41
C MET A 156 19.15 -3.41 -2.54
N ASN A 157 18.01 -3.96 -2.89
CA ASN A 157 16.72 -3.27 -2.86
C ASN A 157 16.09 -3.47 -1.49
N VAL A 158 15.70 -2.40 -0.85
CA VAL A 158 15.02 -2.37 0.43
C VAL A 158 13.67 -1.69 0.24
N ALA A 159 12.58 -2.39 0.44
CA ALA A 159 11.25 -1.84 0.21
C ALA A 159 10.84 -0.80 1.26
N SER A 160 11.27 -0.97 2.51
CA SER A 160 11.02 0.01 3.57
C SER A 160 11.83 -0.32 4.84
N VAL A 161 12.25 0.72 5.53
CA VAL A 161 12.74 0.67 6.92
C VAL A 161 12.06 1.77 7.74
N ARG A 162 11.99 1.60 9.05
CA ARG A 162 11.61 2.65 9.97
C ARG A 162 12.51 2.61 11.19
N PHE A 163 13.20 3.68 11.57
CA PHE A 163 13.18 4.95 10.90
C PHE A 163 14.50 5.18 10.15
N ARG A 164 15.58 5.62 10.84
CA ARG A 164 16.91 5.83 10.25
C ARG A 164 17.66 4.51 10.16
N ALA A 165 18.16 4.17 8.98
CA ALA A 165 18.92 2.97 8.71
C ALA A 165 20.35 3.28 8.23
N GLU A 166 21.32 2.58 8.79
CA GLU A 166 22.68 2.49 8.30
C GLU A 166 22.96 1.03 7.96
N ILE A 167 23.36 0.77 6.71
CA ILE A 167 23.49 -0.58 6.15
C ILE A 167 24.95 -0.95 6.05
N PHE A 168 25.27 -2.13 6.57
CA PHE A 168 26.62 -2.67 6.57
C PHE A 168 26.67 -3.99 5.81
N VAL A 169 27.71 -4.15 4.99
CA VAL A 169 28.10 -5.43 4.38
C VAL A 169 29.51 -5.76 4.79
N ASN A 170 29.69 -6.95 5.38
CA ASN A 170 31.00 -7.40 5.86
C ASN A 170 31.67 -6.35 6.78
N LYS A 171 30.89 -5.77 7.69
CA LYS A 171 31.29 -4.73 8.68
C LYS A 171 31.68 -3.36 8.07
N LYS A 172 31.41 -3.12 6.80
CA LYS A 172 31.65 -1.84 6.12
C LYS A 172 30.33 -1.13 5.90
N LEU A 173 30.25 0.16 6.19
CA LEU A 173 29.10 1.00 5.88
C LEU A 173 28.98 1.11 4.36
N VAL A 174 27.82 0.73 3.82
CA VAL A 174 27.54 0.71 2.37
C VAL A 174 26.32 1.53 1.98
N GLY A 175 25.44 1.83 2.93
CA GLY A 175 24.21 2.54 2.65
C GLY A 175 23.64 3.27 3.87
N TYR A 176 22.79 4.22 3.59
CA TYR A 176 22.07 5.02 4.56
C TYR A 176 20.71 5.39 4.00
N ASP A 177 19.67 5.33 4.81
CA ASP A 177 18.35 5.88 4.50
C ASP A 177 17.66 6.45 5.75
N LEU A 178 16.72 7.37 5.51
CA LEU A 178 15.92 8.03 6.53
C LEU A 178 14.45 8.15 6.11
N VAL A 179 14.13 7.87 4.85
CA VAL A 179 12.80 8.15 4.28
C VAL A 179 11.91 6.92 4.43
N ASN A 180 11.28 6.82 5.60
CA ASN A 180 10.45 5.67 5.95
C ASN A 180 9.27 5.42 5.01
N SER A 181 8.80 4.18 4.98
CA SER A 181 7.67 3.68 4.18
C SER A 181 7.88 3.80 2.66
N THR A 182 9.12 4.02 2.22
CA THR A 182 9.48 4.15 0.81
C THR A 182 10.66 3.27 0.44
N PRO A 183 10.74 2.79 -0.81
CA PRO A 183 11.85 1.96 -1.26
C PRO A 183 13.12 2.78 -1.49
N PHE A 184 14.25 2.12 -1.30
CA PHE A 184 15.56 2.62 -1.70
C PHE A 184 16.46 1.47 -2.13
N ALA A 185 17.55 1.80 -2.83
CA ALA A 185 18.51 0.86 -3.36
C ALA A 185 19.93 1.24 -2.97
N VAL A 186 20.74 0.23 -2.64
CA VAL A 186 22.14 0.40 -2.26
C VAL A 186 23.03 -0.44 -3.19
N ASP A 187 23.97 0.20 -3.87
CA ASP A 187 24.98 -0.55 -4.65
C ASP A 187 25.98 -1.23 -3.70
N VAL A 188 25.87 -2.54 -3.59
CA VAL A 188 26.74 -3.37 -2.74
C VAL A 188 27.83 -4.11 -3.53
N THR A 189 27.91 -3.86 -4.83
CA THR A 189 28.88 -4.50 -5.74
C THR A 189 30.32 -4.51 -5.21
N PRO A 190 30.86 -3.40 -4.65
CA PRO A 190 32.24 -3.38 -4.16
C PRO A 190 32.46 -4.14 -2.85
N PHE A 191 31.40 -4.54 -2.15
CA PHE A 191 31.45 -5.03 -0.77
C PHE A 191 31.03 -6.48 -0.63
N ILE A 192 30.23 -7.00 -1.59
CA ILE A 192 29.77 -8.38 -1.65
C ILE A 192 30.88 -9.28 -2.22
N LEU A 193 30.99 -10.47 -1.66
CA LEU A 193 31.93 -11.51 -2.04
C LEU A 193 31.17 -12.68 -2.69
N PRO A 194 30.97 -12.69 -4.02
CA PRO A 194 30.26 -13.76 -4.71
C PRO A 194 30.99 -15.11 -4.56
N GLY A 195 30.23 -16.15 -4.23
CA GLY A 195 30.74 -17.50 -3.92
C GLY A 195 31.22 -17.70 -2.50
N GLN A 196 30.94 -16.75 -1.61
CA GLN A 196 31.29 -16.79 -0.20
C GLN A 196 30.09 -16.40 0.67
N GLU A 197 30.18 -16.70 1.97
CA GLU A 197 29.29 -16.15 2.99
C GLU A 197 29.57 -14.66 3.16
N ASN A 198 28.51 -13.87 3.25
CA ASN A 198 28.54 -12.44 3.52
C ASN A 198 27.66 -12.15 4.75
N VAL A 199 28.06 -11.18 5.55
CA VAL A 199 27.28 -10.67 6.68
C VAL A 199 26.65 -9.36 6.28
N ILE A 200 25.34 -9.25 6.42
CA ILE A 200 24.57 -8.01 6.23
C ILE A 200 24.06 -7.59 7.60
N ALA A 201 24.21 -6.31 7.94
CA ALA A 201 23.68 -5.75 9.17
C ALA A 201 23.06 -4.37 8.91
N PHE A 202 21.90 -4.11 9.52
CA PHE A 202 21.23 -2.82 9.54
C PHE A 202 21.25 -2.28 10.97
N ARG A 203 21.82 -1.09 11.17
CA ARG A 203 21.59 -0.30 12.37
C ARG A 203 20.35 0.54 12.18
N ILE A 204 19.29 0.24 12.91
CA ILE A 204 18.03 0.95 12.88
C ILE A 204 17.93 1.83 14.12
N THR A 205 17.68 3.13 13.93
CA THR A 205 17.39 4.04 15.04
C THR A 205 15.93 4.47 14.97
N ASP A 206 15.15 4.11 15.99
CA ASP A 206 13.78 4.58 16.15
C ASP A 206 13.72 5.65 17.25
N PRO A 207 13.41 6.91 16.89
CA PRO A 207 13.39 8.02 17.85
C PRO A 207 12.06 8.15 18.59
N ASN A 208 10.96 7.56 18.09
CA ASN A 208 9.62 7.79 18.63
C ASN A 208 8.58 6.74 18.24
N GLY A 209 8.96 5.47 18.18
CA GLY A 209 8.02 4.42 17.76
C GLY A 209 6.73 4.42 18.57
N ASN A 210 5.65 4.93 18.03
CA ASN A 210 4.36 4.88 18.68
C ASN A 210 3.22 4.91 17.66
N PHE A 211 2.00 4.48 18.08
CA PHE A 211 0.83 4.29 17.23
C PHE A 211 -0.33 5.19 17.65
N ASN A 212 -0.11 6.49 17.72
CA ASN A 212 -1.21 7.43 17.83
C ASN A 212 -1.22 8.41 16.65
N TRP A 213 -2.35 9.08 16.44
CA TRP A 213 -2.51 10.06 15.36
C TRP A 213 -1.49 11.21 15.43
N LYS A 214 -0.88 11.46 16.58
CA LYS A 214 0.16 12.47 16.77
C LYS A 214 1.46 12.11 16.05
N ASP A 215 1.71 10.84 15.77
CA ASP A 215 2.88 10.40 15.02
C ASP A 215 2.86 10.83 13.56
N SER A 216 1.71 11.18 13.03
CA SER A 216 1.62 11.80 11.70
C SER A 216 2.09 13.26 11.69
N GLN A 217 2.38 13.83 12.87
CA GLN A 217 2.85 15.20 13.02
C GLN A 217 4.35 15.32 12.85
N VAL A 218 4.82 16.57 12.76
CA VAL A 218 6.24 16.87 12.71
C VAL A 218 6.92 16.46 14.01
N TYR A 219 7.94 15.63 13.89
CA TYR A 219 8.79 15.20 14.98
C TYR A 219 10.14 15.93 14.96
N THR A 220 10.60 16.37 16.14
CA THR A 220 11.90 17.03 16.29
C THR A 220 12.92 16.02 16.79
N TRP A 221 14.01 15.82 16.01
CA TRP A 221 15.16 15.01 16.38
C TRP A 221 16.41 15.92 16.36
N GLY A 222 16.92 16.26 17.58
CA GLY A 222 17.98 17.24 17.70
C GLY A 222 17.61 18.56 17.03
N GLU A 223 18.40 18.98 16.05
CA GLU A 223 18.15 20.20 15.26
C GLU A 223 17.30 19.97 14.00
N TYR A 224 16.80 18.75 13.79
CA TYR A 224 16.08 18.37 12.58
C TYR A 224 14.58 18.22 12.84
N ARG A 225 13.79 18.44 11.81
CA ARG A 225 12.37 18.15 11.82
C ARG A 225 12.04 17.15 10.73
N THR A 226 11.28 16.11 11.10
CA THR A 226 10.88 15.01 10.24
C THR A 226 9.38 14.76 10.40
N ASN A 227 8.83 13.99 9.51
CA ASN A 227 7.45 13.48 9.59
C ASN A 227 7.49 11.97 9.36
N PRO A 228 7.78 11.18 10.42
CA PRO A 228 8.05 9.76 10.27
C PRO A 228 6.82 8.89 9.95
N SER A 229 5.60 9.41 10.01
CA SER A 229 4.37 8.61 10.08
C SER A 229 4.36 7.67 11.30
N HIS A 230 3.20 7.12 11.65
CA HIS A 230 3.12 6.14 12.73
C HIS A 230 3.90 4.86 12.40
N GLY A 231 4.29 4.14 13.42
CA GLY A 231 4.99 2.85 13.29
C GLY A 231 6.04 2.58 14.33
N PHE A 232 6.70 1.46 14.19
CA PHE A 232 7.75 0.94 15.07
C PHE A 232 9.05 0.75 14.33
N GLY A 233 10.15 0.73 15.05
CA GLY A 233 11.50 0.57 14.50
C GLY A 233 11.75 -0.82 13.96
N GLY A 234 12.25 -0.92 12.71
CA GLY A 234 12.59 -2.18 12.10
C GLY A 234 12.77 -2.15 10.60
N ILE A 235 13.01 -3.31 10.02
CA ILE A 235 12.96 -3.52 8.58
C ILE A 235 11.51 -3.85 8.20
N THR A 236 10.80 -2.84 7.71
CA THR A 236 9.35 -2.86 7.53
C THR A 236 8.92 -3.25 6.13
N GLY A 237 9.85 -3.67 5.29
CA GLY A 237 9.59 -4.12 3.94
C GLY A 237 10.53 -5.22 3.49
N LYS A 238 10.30 -5.71 2.28
CA LYS A 238 11.11 -6.75 1.65
C LYS A 238 12.55 -6.26 1.42
N VAL A 239 13.52 -7.17 1.60
CA VAL A 239 14.93 -6.95 1.25
C VAL A 239 15.36 -8.02 0.27
N GLU A 240 15.99 -7.61 -0.84
CA GLU A 240 16.50 -8.51 -1.88
C GLU A 240 17.80 -8.01 -2.47
N LEU A 241 18.64 -8.93 -2.94
CA LEU A 241 19.77 -8.62 -3.81
C LEU A 241 19.39 -8.92 -5.26
N VAL A 242 19.68 -7.96 -6.14
CA VAL A 242 19.44 -8.09 -7.57
C VAL A 242 20.75 -7.94 -8.32
N ALA A 243 21.07 -8.94 -9.14
CA ALA A 243 22.27 -8.93 -10.01
C ALA A 243 21.89 -8.66 -11.46
N THR A 244 22.53 -7.66 -12.06
CA THR A 244 22.37 -7.28 -13.47
C THR A 244 23.71 -7.13 -14.16
N ASP A 245 23.70 -7.06 -15.49
CA ASP A 245 24.84 -6.52 -16.23
C ASP A 245 24.90 -5.00 -16.09
N LYS A 246 25.95 -4.38 -16.64
CA LYS A 246 26.13 -2.91 -16.58
C LYS A 246 25.23 -2.13 -17.54
N LEU A 247 24.54 -2.81 -18.46
CA LEU A 247 23.45 -2.27 -19.24
C LEU A 247 22.16 -2.90 -18.74
N TYR A 248 21.27 -2.11 -18.14
CA TYR A 248 20.04 -2.59 -17.52
C TYR A 248 18.90 -1.56 -17.61
N ILE A 249 17.67 -2.00 -17.37
CA ILE A 249 16.49 -1.14 -17.25
C ILE A 249 16.42 -0.64 -15.81
N GLY A 250 16.53 0.66 -15.62
CA GLY A 250 16.43 1.30 -14.29
C GLY A 250 14.99 1.54 -13.86
N ASP A 251 14.11 1.93 -14.80
CA ASP A 251 12.73 2.26 -14.51
C ASP A 251 11.84 2.07 -15.76
N VAL A 252 10.56 1.73 -15.52
CA VAL A 252 9.53 1.68 -16.56
C VAL A 252 8.28 2.34 -16.03
N PHE A 253 7.86 3.44 -16.65
CA PHE A 253 6.63 4.12 -16.33
C PHE A 253 5.61 4.00 -17.47
N ILE A 254 4.44 3.47 -17.16
CA ILE A 254 3.34 3.24 -18.10
C ILE A 254 2.25 4.28 -17.85
N LYS A 255 2.19 5.29 -18.72
CA LYS A 255 1.24 6.39 -18.62
C LYS A 255 -0.02 6.07 -19.41
N ASN A 256 -1.11 5.81 -18.71
CA ASN A 256 -2.42 5.70 -19.34
C ASN A 256 -2.78 7.01 -20.05
N GLN A 257 -3.55 6.92 -21.14
CA GLN A 257 -3.94 8.05 -21.97
C GLN A 257 -5.46 8.27 -21.91
N PRO A 258 -5.98 9.46 -22.33
CA PRO A 258 -7.42 9.71 -22.42
C PRO A 258 -8.16 8.72 -23.31
N ASP A 259 -7.53 8.22 -24.37
CA ASP A 259 -7.95 6.97 -25.02
C ASP A 259 -7.51 5.79 -24.17
N PRO A 260 -8.40 5.10 -23.45
CA PRO A 260 -8.03 4.10 -22.48
C PRO A 260 -7.38 2.84 -23.07
N HIS A 261 -7.39 2.68 -24.42
CA HIS A 261 -6.66 1.62 -25.14
C HIS A 261 -5.24 2.02 -25.54
N SER A 262 -4.82 3.22 -25.18
CA SER A 262 -3.49 3.78 -25.48
C SER A 262 -2.68 4.00 -24.23
N ILE A 263 -1.37 3.71 -24.34
CA ILE A 263 -0.37 4.01 -23.28
C ILE A 263 0.86 4.66 -23.89
N GLU A 264 1.46 5.56 -23.14
CA GLU A 264 2.84 6.01 -23.34
C GLU A 264 3.74 5.26 -22.35
N VAL A 265 4.81 4.67 -22.84
CA VAL A 265 5.78 3.92 -22.04
C VAL A 265 7.10 4.68 -21.99
N GLU A 266 7.45 5.22 -20.84
CA GLU A 266 8.77 5.80 -20.58
C GLU A 266 9.68 4.73 -19.98
N VAL A 267 10.80 4.46 -20.63
CA VAL A 267 11.81 3.49 -20.19
C VAL A 267 13.10 4.23 -19.88
N THR A 268 13.63 4.05 -18.69
CA THR A 268 14.98 4.51 -18.32
C THR A 268 15.96 3.34 -18.43
N ALA A 269 16.81 3.36 -19.47
CA ALA A 269 17.90 2.41 -19.63
C ALA A 269 19.18 3.00 -19.02
N CYS A 270 19.86 2.25 -18.16
CA CYS A 270 21.10 2.65 -17.51
C CYS A 270 22.29 1.96 -18.15
N ASN A 271 23.27 2.76 -18.57
CA ASN A 271 24.55 2.29 -19.09
C ASN A 271 25.68 2.65 -18.11
N GLU A 272 26.08 1.69 -17.29
CA GLU A 272 27.22 1.83 -16.37
C GLU A 272 28.53 1.28 -16.94
N THR A 273 28.60 1.06 -18.25
CA THR A 273 29.86 0.78 -18.93
C THR A 273 30.72 2.05 -19.06
N LYS A 274 32.00 1.90 -19.45
CA LYS A 274 32.90 3.03 -19.60
C LYS A 274 32.63 3.87 -20.84
N ASN A 275 31.86 3.36 -21.80
CA ASN A 275 31.67 3.96 -23.11
C ASN A 275 30.20 4.00 -23.53
N PRO A 276 29.80 4.98 -24.35
CA PRO A 276 28.50 4.96 -25.02
C PRO A 276 28.32 3.69 -25.87
N MET A 277 27.09 3.17 -25.89
CA MET A 277 26.74 1.99 -26.67
C MET A 277 25.86 2.40 -27.85
N LYS A 278 26.32 2.06 -29.07
CA LYS A 278 25.60 2.33 -30.31
C LYS A 278 24.70 1.16 -30.70
N ALA A 279 23.60 1.49 -31.40
CA ALA A 279 22.72 0.52 -32.06
C ALA A 279 22.21 -0.61 -31.15
N GLN A 280 21.73 -0.27 -29.95
CA GLN A 280 21.08 -1.23 -29.06
C GLN A 280 19.67 -1.54 -29.54
N LYS A 281 19.21 -2.77 -29.31
CA LYS A 281 17.84 -3.18 -29.55
C LYS A 281 17.08 -3.24 -28.24
N MET A 282 15.92 -2.59 -28.23
CA MET A 282 15.00 -2.64 -27.11
C MET A 282 13.72 -3.35 -27.55
N LEU A 283 13.36 -4.44 -26.88
CA LEU A 283 12.17 -5.20 -27.19
C LEU A 283 11.09 -4.95 -26.14
N LEU A 284 9.93 -4.48 -26.59
CA LEU A 284 8.74 -4.33 -25.78
C LEU A 284 7.74 -5.44 -26.10
N THR A 285 7.23 -6.10 -25.07
CA THR A 285 6.24 -7.19 -25.20
C THR A 285 5.14 -7.00 -24.17
N VAL A 286 3.87 -7.00 -24.61
CA VAL A 286 2.69 -6.97 -23.72
C VAL A 286 1.98 -8.31 -23.77
N LYS A 287 1.72 -8.88 -22.60
CA LYS A 287 0.92 -10.09 -22.40
C LYS A 287 -0.23 -9.83 -21.41
N GLU A 288 -1.28 -10.64 -21.46
CA GLU A 288 -2.23 -10.70 -20.35
C GLU A 288 -1.48 -11.19 -19.09
N HIS A 289 -1.75 -10.57 -17.94
CA HIS A 289 -1.15 -10.98 -16.66
C HIS A 289 -1.50 -12.43 -16.32
N LYS A 290 -0.51 -13.21 -15.91
CA LYS A 290 -0.66 -14.68 -15.69
C LYS A 290 -1.08 -15.46 -16.94
N GLY A 291 -1.04 -14.83 -18.12
CA GLY A 291 -1.36 -15.43 -19.42
C GLY A 291 -0.13 -15.62 -20.31
N GLU A 292 -0.23 -16.52 -21.30
CA GLU A 292 0.85 -16.77 -22.27
C GLU A 292 0.67 -16.02 -23.59
N LYS A 293 -0.52 -15.46 -23.83
CA LYS A 293 -0.84 -14.79 -25.10
C LYS A 293 -0.13 -13.46 -25.21
N VAL A 294 0.73 -13.33 -26.23
CA VAL A 294 1.38 -12.07 -26.60
C VAL A 294 0.37 -11.22 -27.40
N LEU A 295 0.06 -10.03 -26.91
CA LEU A 295 -0.85 -9.08 -27.56
C LEU A 295 -0.09 -8.02 -28.35
N TYR A 296 1.12 -7.69 -27.93
CA TYR A 296 1.99 -6.74 -28.59
C TYR A 296 3.44 -7.20 -28.48
N ARG A 297 4.19 -7.08 -29.57
CA ARG A 297 5.64 -7.33 -29.59
C ARG A 297 6.29 -6.48 -30.66
N LYS A 298 7.20 -5.61 -30.26
CA LYS A 298 7.95 -4.77 -31.19
C LYS A 298 9.35 -4.51 -30.71
N GLU A 299 10.30 -4.63 -31.63
CA GLU A 299 11.69 -4.29 -31.42
C GLU A 299 11.95 -2.87 -31.95
N TYR A 300 12.63 -2.07 -31.15
CA TYR A 300 13.01 -0.70 -31.46
C TYR A 300 14.53 -0.58 -31.49
N SER A 301 15.07 0.16 -32.45
CA SER A 301 16.48 0.51 -32.47
C SER A 301 16.71 1.76 -31.64
N VAL A 302 17.60 1.69 -30.66
CA VAL A 302 18.07 2.83 -29.85
C VAL A 302 19.47 3.16 -30.30
N GLU A 303 19.63 4.29 -30.97
CA GLU A 303 20.86 4.59 -31.72
C GLU A 303 22.07 4.86 -30.81
N ASN A 304 21.86 5.48 -29.64
CA ASN A 304 22.95 5.85 -28.76
C ASN A 304 22.49 5.83 -27.29
N LEU A 305 23.05 4.93 -26.48
CA LEU A 305 22.91 4.93 -25.03
C LEU A 305 24.20 5.52 -24.42
N VAL A 306 24.13 6.78 -24.00
CA VAL A 306 25.26 7.43 -23.32
C VAL A 306 25.51 6.79 -21.95
N VAL A 307 26.69 7.00 -21.38
CA VAL A 307 26.99 6.57 -20.01
C VAL A 307 26.05 7.27 -19.03
N GLY A 308 25.43 6.51 -18.14
CA GLY A 308 24.40 6.96 -17.21
C GLY A 308 22.98 6.63 -17.67
N GLU A 309 22.01 7.40 -17.23
CA GLU A 309 20.58 7.21 -17.51
C GLU A 309 20.19 7.71 -18.91
N ASN A 310 19.40 6.92 -19.60
CA ASN A 310 18.88 7.23 -20.92
C ASN A 310 17.38 6.99 -20.96
N LYS A 311 16.58 8.03 -21.16
CA LYS A 311 15.14 7.94 -21.27
C LYS A 311 14.70 7.71 -22.72
N GLN A 312 13.80 6.75 -22.91
CA GLN A 312 13.19 6.41 -24.19
C GLN A 312 11.67 6.37 -24.02
N THR A 313 10.94 6.95 -24.98
CA THR A 313 9.47 6.98 -24.94
C THR A 313 8.89 6.20 -26.10
N PHE A 314 7.90 5.35 -25.82
CA PHE A 314 7.21 4.52 -26.78
C PHE A 314 5.69 4.70 -26.64
N HIS A 315 4.97 4.65 -27.75
CA HIS A 315 3.50 4.70 -27.76
C HIS A 315 2.96 3.34 -28.22
N ILE A 316 2.01 2.82 -27.44
CA ILE A 316 1.34 1.55 -27.73
C ILE A 316 -0.16 1.82 -27.74
N HIS A 317 -0.81 1.50 -28.87
CA HIS A 317 -2.25 1.47 -28.99
C HIS A 317 -2.70 0.02 -29.19
N LEU A 318 -3.60 -0.45 -28.33
CA LEU A 318 -4.02 -1.85 -28.27
C LEU A 318 -5.53 -1.99 -28.15
N PRO A 319 -6.29 -1.82 -29.26
CA PRO A 319 -7.76 -1.81 -29.25
C PRO A 319 -8.39 -3.11 -28.75
N VAL A 320 -7.64 -4.22 -28.78
CA VAL A 320 -8.09 -5.53 -28.29
C VAL A 320 -7.93 -5.73 -26.79
N ALA A 321 -7.27 -4.79 -26.10
CA ALA A 321 -7.09 -4.87 -24.67
C ALA A 321 -8.44 -4.66 -23.96
N LYS A 322 -8.69 -5.49 -22.96
CA LYS A 322 -9.80 -5.28 -22.04
C LYS A 322 -9.40 -4.24 -21.02
N LEU A 323 -10.28 -3.32 -20.73
CA LEU A 323 -10.01 -2.23 -19.78
C LEU A 323 -10.08 -2.76 -18.34
N TRP A 324 -9.23 -2.21 -17.50
CA TRP A 324 -9.28 -2.45 -16.07
C TRP A 324 -10.40 -1.61 -15.45
N SER A 325 -11.23 -2.22 -14.62
CA SER A 325 -12.25 -1.53 -13.81
C SER A 325 -12.46 -2.28 -12.49
N THR A 326 -13.24 -1.68 -11.58
CA THR A 326 -13.56 -2.29 -10.28
C THR A 326 -14.32 -3.60 -10.39
N ASP A 327 -15.08 -3.80 -11.47
CA ASP A 327 -15.86 -5.02 -11.72
C ASP A 327 -15.16 -6.00 -12.65
N SER A 328 -14.19 -5.51 -13.41
CA SER A 328 -13.46 -6.31 -14.41
C SER A 328 -11.97 -5.92 -14.41
N PRO A 329 -11.21 -6.36 -13.41
CA PRO A 329 -9.83 -5.92 -13.19
C PRO A 329 -8.83 -6.66 -14.11
N HIS A 330 -8.84 -6.30 -15.40
CA HIS A 330 -7.93 -6.91 -16.37
C HIS A 330 -6.53 -6.28 -16.29
N LEU A 331 -5.53 -7.13 -16.06
CA LEU A 331 -4.13 -6.74 -15.93
C LEU A 331 -3.26 -7.30 -17.05
N TYR A 332 -2.17 -6.61 -17.30
CA TYR A 332 -1.18 -6.92 -18.33
C TYR A 332 0.22 -6.80 -17.76
N ASP A 333 1.15 -7.55 -18.36
CA ASP A 333 2.58 -7.46 -18.10
C ASP A 333 3.27 -6.88 -19.34
N LEU A 334 3.95 -5.73 -19.13
CA LEU A 334 4.87 -5.16 -20.10
C LEU A 334 6.29 -5.62 -19.76
N SER A 335 6.90 -6.42 -20.63
CA SER A 335 8.30 -6.78 -20.54
C SER A 335 9.13 -5.91 -21.47
N VAL A 336 10.17 -5.29 -20.94
CA VAL A 336 11.16 -4.49 -21.67
C VAL A 336 12.51 -5.18 -21.57
N SER A 337 13.15 -5.44 -22.72
CA SER A 337 14.47 -6.08 -22.74
C SER A 337 15.48 -5.19 -23.47
N VAL A 338 16.69 -5.08 -22.91
CA VAL A 338 17.85 -4.44 -23.52
C VAL A 338 19.11 -5.24 -23.19
N GLY A 339 19.95 -5.55 -24.20
CA GLY A 339 21.09 -6.43 -23.98
C GLY A 339 20.65 -7.79 -23.41
N THR A 340 21.18 -8.16 -22.26
CA THR A 340 20.81 -9.36 -21.51
C THR A 340 19.73 -9.10 -20.46
N ASP A 341 19.43 -7.85 -20.12
CA ASP A 341 18.47 -7.50 -19.07
C ASP A 341 17.03 -7.58 -19.58
N ASN A 342 16.13 -8.00 -18.69
CA ASN A 342 14.69 -8.02 -18.91
C ASN A 342 13.98 -7.54 -17.66
N TYR A 343 13.18 -6.50 -17.80
CA TYR A 343 12.35 -5.94 -16.73
C TYR A 343 10.88 -6.10 -17.08
N THR A 344 10.07 -6.52 -16.13
CA THR A 344 8.63 -6.69 -16.33
C THR A 344 7.87 -5.80 -15.35
N GLN A 345 6.93 -5.01 -15.88
CA GLN A 345 6.03 -4.14 -15.12
C GLN A 345 4.58 -4.54 -15.37
N ARG A 346 3.84 -4.81 -14.28
CA ARG A 346 2.39 -5.03 -14.32
C ARG A 346 1.66 -3.69 -14.44
N PHE A 347 0.55 -3.67 -15.19
CA PHE A 347 -0.29 -2.49 -15.39
C PHE A 347 -1.70 -2.86 -15.84
N GLY A 348 -2.58 -1.86 -15.93
CA GLY A 348 -3.93 -1.99 -16.50
C GLY A 348 -4.22 -0.84 -17.48
N PHE A 349 -4.92 -1.14 -18.55
CA PHE A 349 -5.46 -0.12 -19.46
C PHE A 349 -6.69 0.52 -18.82
N ARG A 350 -6.66 1.80 -18.54
CA ARG A 350 -7.79 2.55 -17.96
C ARG A 350 -7.59 4.05 -18.10
N TRP A 351 -8.70 4.82 -17.98
CA TRP A 351 -8.64 6.27 -17.79
C TRP A 351 -9.60 6.71 -16.68
N PHE A 352 -9.11 7.55 -15.76
CA PHE A 352 -9.90 8.12 -14.67
C PHE A 352 -9.83 9.64 -14.72
N GLU A 353 -10.97 10.30 -14.72
CA GLU A 353 -11.08 11.75 -14.94
C GLU A 353 -12.31 12.35 -14.25
N VAL A 354 -12.36 13.67 -14.19
CA VAL A 354 -13.56 14.46 -13.88
C VAL A 354 -14.10 15.03 -15.17
N LYS A 355 -15.40 14.89 -15.39
CA LYS A 355 -16.13 15.53 -16.51
C LYS A 355 -17.21 16.46 -15.98
N ASP A 356 -17.43 17.55 -16.70
CA ASP A 356 -18.61 18.41 -16.55
C ASP A 356 -19.71 17.96 -17.51
N ILE A 357 -20.80 17.49 -16.94
CA ILE A 357 -21.98 17.03 -17.70
C ILE A 357 -23.12 18.02 -17.48
N HIS A 358 -23.20 19.03 -18.35
CA HIS A 358 -24.22 20.10 -18.28
C HIS A 358 -24.22 20.88 -16.95
N GLY A 359 -23.03 21.19 -16.43
CA GLY A 359 -22.85 21.90 -15.17
C GLY A 359 -22.82 20.98 -13.94
N ASP A 360 -22.80 19.66 -14.13
CA ASP A 360 -22.68 18.66 -13.09
C ASP A 360 -21.30 17.97 -13.21
N LYS A 361 -20.36 18.25 -12.30
CA LYS A 361 -19.03 17.64 -12.27
C LYS A 361 -19.11 16.26 -11.63
N GLN A 362 -18.52 15.27 -12.29
CA GLN A 362 -18.63 13.87 -11.90
C GLN A 362 -17.33 13.12 -12.18
N PHE A 363 -17.04 12.07 -11.39
CA PHE A 363 -15.97 11.12 -11.69
C PHE A 363 -16.37 10.13 -12.80
N PHE A 364 -15.41 9.84 -13.68
CA PHE A 364 -15.55 8.86 -14.74
C PHE A 364 -14.38 7.88 -14.73
N LEU A 365 -14.69 6.59 -14.88
CA LEU A 365 -13.73 5.52 -15.12
C LEU A 365 -14.04 4.89 -16.49
N ASN A 366 -13.10 4.97 -17.43
CA ASN A 366 -13.27 4.46 -18.80
C ASN A 366 -14.52 5.02 -19.52
N GLY A 367 -14.83 6.29 -19.27
CA GLY A 367 -15.99 6.95 -19.87
C GLY A 367 -17.34 6.63 -19.21
N LYS A 368 -17.36 5.84 -18.15
CA LYS A 368 -18.56 5.58 -17.32
C LYS A 368 -18.50 6.38 -16.02
N ARG A 369 -19.62 7.00 -15.63
CA ARG A 369 -19.72 7.66 -14.32
C ARG A 369 -19.47 6.67 -13.20
N ILE A 370 -18.75 7.09 -12.17
CA ILE A 370 -18.54 6.32 -10.95
C ILE A 370 -18.72 7.20 -9.72
N VAL A 371 -19.43 6.72 -8.71
CA VAL A 371 -19.48 7.33 -7.38
C VAL A 371 -18.51 6.56 -6.48
N LEU A 372 -17.58 7.27 -5.85
CA LEU A 372 -16.57 6.65 -5.00
C LEU A 372 -17.16 6.37 -3.62
N ARG A 373 -17.31 5.10 -3.30
CA ARG A 373 -17.77 4.57 -2.01
C ARG A 373 -16.55 4.07 -1.26
N THR A 374 -16.09 4.84 -0.29
CA THR A 374 -14.77 4.59 0.31
C THR A 374 -14.80 4.56 1.84
N ALA A 375 -13.68 4.20 2.43
CA ALA A 375 -13.37 4.35 3.84
C ALA A 375 -11.91 4.74 4.02
N ILE A 376 -11.60 5.46 5.09
CA ILE A 376 -10.22 5.84 5.38
C ILE A 376 -9.52 4.74 6.17
N SER A 377 -8.35 4.30 5.68
CA SER A 377 -7.47 3.35 6.34
C SER A 377 -6.24 4.07 6.87
N TRP A 378 -6.00 3.96 8.16
CA TRP A 378 -4.81 4.47 8.82
C TRP A 378 -3.59 3.58 8.59
N SER A 379 -3.78 2.44 7.92
CA SER A 379 -2.74 1.42 7.71
C SER A 379 -2.17 0.86 9.01
N PHE A 380 -3.01 0.67 10.01
CA PHE A 380 -2.64 -0.10 11.19
C PHE A 380 -2.76 -1.59 10.89
N TRP A 381 -1.74 -2.34 11.27
CA TRP A 381 -1.68 -3.77 11.01
C TRP A 381 -1.34 -4.55 12.29
N PRO A 382 -1.85 -5.76 12.45
CA PRO A 382 -1.47 -6.61 13.56
C PRO A 382 0.00 -7.04 13.46
N ASP A 383 0.49 -7.75 14.44
CA ASP A 383 1.82 -8.34 14.57
C ASP A 383 2.94 -7.30 14.66
N ASN A 384 3.39 -6.76 13.54
CA ASN A 384 4.49 -5.78 13.50
C ASN A 384 4.02 -4.32 13.53
N GLY A 385 2.72 -4.09 13.50
CA GLY A 385 2.09 -2.77 13.58
C GLY A 385 2.01 -1.99 12.26
N ILE A 386 2.85 -2.27 11.26
CA ILE A 386 3.03 -1.40 10.10
C ILE A 386 2.79 -2.09 8.76
N THR A 387 3.14 -3.36 8.63
CA THR A 387 3.15 -4.03 7.32
C THR A 387 2.25 -5.25 7.32
N PRO A 388 1.33 -5.37 6.36
CA PRO A 388 0.49 -6.55 6.24
C PRO A 388 1.24 -7.74 5.63
N SER A 389 0.89 -8.95 6.08
CA SER A 389 1.14 -10.14 5.28
C SER A 389 0.33 -10.08 3.97
N ASP A 390 0.69 -10.88 2.99
CA ASP A 390 -0.07 -10.98 1.74
C ASP A 390 -1.52 -11.42 1.99
N GLU A 391 -1.76 -12.27 2.98
CA GLU A 391 -3.10 -12.69 3.36
C GLU A 391 -3.93 -11.53 3.90
N LEU A 392 -3.36 -10.73 4.81
CA LEU A 392 -4.04 -9.56 5.37
C LEU A 392 -4.28 -8.47 4.32
N ALA A 393 -3.30 -8.22 3.45
CA ALA A 393 -3.43 -7.29 2.34
C ALA A 393 -4.58 -7.70 1.40
N ARG A 394 -4.67 -8.97 1.05
CA ARG A 394 -5.76 -9.53 0.25
C ARG A 394 -7.11 -9.42 0.97
N ARG A 395 -7.15 -9.81 2.25
CA ARG A 395 -8.36 -9.74 3.10
C ARG A 395 -8.88 -8.30 3.20
N GLN A 396 -8.00 -7.30 3.26
CA GLN A 396 -8.41 -5.88 3.23
C GLN A 396 -9.25 -5.57 2.00
N VAL A 397 -8.75 -5.91 0.81
CA VAL A 397 -9.42 -5.62 -0.46
C VAL A 397 -10.73 -6.43 -0.58
N GLU A 398 -10.69 -7.72 -0.23
CA GLU A 398 -11.88 -8.58 -0.27
C GLU A 398 -12.99 -8.09 0.68
N SER A 399 -12.62 -7.68 1.90
CA SER A 399 -13.57 -7.16 2.88
C SER A 399 -14.18 -5.84 2.43
N ALA A 400 -13.40 -4.94 1.84
CA ALA A 400 -13.92 -3.69 1.28
C ALA A 400 -14.96 -3.96 0.18
N LYS A 401 -14.66 -4.85 -0.75
CA LYS A 401 -15.60 -5.23 -1.82
C LYS A 401 -16.86 -5.93 -1.28
N LYS A 402 -16.72 -6.82 -0.31
CA LYS A 402 -17.87 -7.47 0.35
C LYS A 402 -18.80 -6.45 1.03
N LEU A 403 -18.25 -5.39 1.62
CA LEU A 403 -19.01 -4.30 2.24
C LEU A 403 -19.59 -3.32 1.20
N GLY A 404 -19.39 -3.55 -0.10
CA GLY A 404 -19.91 -2.73 -1.19
C GLY A 404 -19.10 -1.48 -1.49
N LEU A 405 -17.90 -1.34 -0.92
CA LEU A 405 -16.98 -0.26 -1.24
C LEU A 405 -16.29 -0.53 -2.58
N ASN A 406 -15.94 0.55 -3.30
CA ASN A 406 -15.16 0.48 -4.54
C ASN A 406 -13.84 1.24 -4.48
N MET A 407 -13.56 1.89 -3.32
CA MET A 407 -12.30 2.57 -3.04
C MET A 407 -11.93 2.45 -1.56
N LEU A 408 -10.65 2.57 -1.24
CA LEU A 408 -10.13 2.89 0.09
C LEU A 408 -9.10 4.01 0.00
N ASN A 409 -8.93 4.75 1.11
CA ASN A 409 -7.92 5.79 1.22
C ASN A 409 -6.79 5.32 2.14
N PHE A 410 -5.54 5.45 1.73
CA PHE A 410 -4.41 5.44 2.66
C PHE A 410 -4.35 6.81 3.33
N HIS A 411 -4.79 6.85 4.57
CA HIS A 411 -4.96 8.09 5.31
C HIS A 411 -3.72 8.39 6.17
N ARG A 412 -3.11 9.55 5.95
CA ARG A 412 -1.92 10.05 6.65
C ARG A 412 -0.70 9.13 6.59
N THR A 413 -0.67 8.20 5.66
CA THR A 413 0.42 7.26 5.49
C THR A 413 0.57 6.84 4.04
N ILE A 414 1.77 6.44 3.66
CA ILE A 414 2.01 5.79 2.37
C ILE A 414 1.46 4.36 2.43
N GLY A 415 0.71 3.98 1.42
CA GLY A 415 0.16 2.63 1.28
C GLY A 415 1.23 1.54 1.13
N HIS A 416 0.81 0.30 1.25
CA HIS A 416 1.66 -0.87 1.06
C HIS A 416 1.51 -1.41 -0.36
N SER A 417 2.63 -1.72 -1.01
CA SER A 417 2.65 -2.20 -2.39
C SER A 417 1.83 -3.47 -2.57
N ASN A 418 1.90 -4.42 -1.63
CA ASN A 418 1.11 -5.65 -1.73
C ASN A 418 -0.41 -5.40 -1.60
N VAL A 419 -0.83 -4.37 -0.85
CA VAL A 419 -2.24 -3.95 -0.82
C VAL A 419 -2.67 -3.42 -2.19
N LEU A 420 -1.86 -2.57 -2.81
CA LEU A 420 -2.12 -2.08 -4.17
C LEU A 420 -2.07 -3.21 -5.21
N ASP A 421 -1.19 -4.19 -5.03
CA ASP A 421 -1.13 -5.39 -5.87
C ASP A 421 -2.46 -6.15 -5.86
N TYR A 422 -3.05 -6.39 -4.68
CA TYR A 422 -4.35 -7.04 -4.57
C TYR A 422 -5.50 -6.11 -5.00
N ALA A 423 -5.39 -4.81 -4.80
CA ALA A 423 -6.36 -3.85 -5.33
C ALA A 423 -6.42 -3.88 -6.85
N ASP A 424 -5.26 -3.97 -7.51
CA ASP A 424 -5.18 -4.16 -8.96
C ASP A 424 -5.81 -5.47 -9.41
N GLU A 425 -5.54 -6.58 -8.70
CA GLU A 425 -6.04 -7.92 -9.05
C GLU A 425 -7.54 -8.09 -8.80
N LEU A 426 -8.07 -7.48 -7.76
CA LEU A 426 -9.45 -7.67 -7.31
C LEU A 426 -10.38 -6.51 -7.68
N GLY A 427 -9.85 -5.41 -8.20
CA GLY A 427 -10.63 -4.27 -8.65
C GLY A 427 -11.12 -3.37 -7.50
N LEU A 428 -10.22 -2.75 -6.77
CA LEU A 428 -10.53 -1.74 -5.76
C LEU A 428 -9.71 -0.47 -6.05
N LEU A 429 -10.34 0.68 -6.09
CA LEU A 429 -9.63 1.96 -6.26
C LEU A 429 -8.91 2.37 -4.97
N TYR A 430 -7.88 3.19 -5.13
CA TYR A 430 -7.15 3.79 -4.02
C TYR A 430 -6.90 5.28 -4.20
N PHE A 431 -6.92 5.96 -3.07
CA PHE A 431 -6.50 7.33 -2.83
C PHE A 431 -5.30 7.27 -1.86
N GLU A 432 -4.21 8.01 -2.11
CA GLU A 432 -2.98 7.85 -1.37
C GLU A 432 -2.40 9.18 -0.90
N GLU A 433 -1.81 9.17 0.30
CA GLU A 433 -1.15 10.30 0.95
C GLU A 433 0.32 9.97 1.31
N PRO A 434 1.25 10.94 1.19
CA PRO A 434 2.66 10.73 1.58
C PRO A 434 2.90 10.69 3.10
N GLY A 435 1.85 10.81 3.88
CA GLY A 435 1.88 10.96 5.32
C GLY A 435 1.44 12.37 5.73
N GLY A 436 0.51 12.43 6.68
CA GLY A 436 -0.18 13.63 7.06
C GLY A 436 0.71 14.70 7.69
N ASN A 437 0.33 15.93 7.53
CA ASN A 437 0.85 17.06 8.23
C ASN A 437 -0.29 18.02 8.55
N GLN A 438 -0.86 17.89 9.74
CA GLN A 438 -1.95 18.74 10.21
C GLN A 438 -1.49 20.15 10.59
N TYR A 439 -0.20 20.32 10.94
CA TYR A 439 0.27 21.60 11.45
C TYR A 439 0.70 22.53 10.33
N PRO A 440 0.26 23.80 10.40
CA PRO A 440 0.72 24.81 9.50
C PRO A 440 2.23 24.98 9.65
N ILE A 441 2.93 24.94 8.53
CA ILE A 441 4.36 25.24 8.45
C ILE A 441 4.59 26.76 8.62
N ASN A 442 3.62 27.49 9.12
CA ASN A 442 3.63 28.95 9.26
C ASN A 442 4.79 29.49 10.11
N HIS A 443 5.48 28.62 10.83
CA HIS A 443 6.67 28.94 11.62
C HIS A 443 7.99 28.55 10.95
N PHE A 444 7.95 27.98 9.72
CA PHE A 444 9.17 27.65 9.00
C PHE A 444 9.64 28.84 8.18
N ASN A 445 10.78 29.38 8.56
CA ASN A 445 11.50 30.33 7.73
C ASN A 445 12.31 29.54 6.69
N ASP A 446 12.12 29.81 5.40
CA ASP A 446 12.79 29.11 4.28
C ASP A 446 14.33 29.14 4.36
N ASN A 447 14.89 30.06 5.07
CA ASN A 447 16.34 30.18 5.29
C ASN A 447 16.86 29.38 6.49
N ASN A 448 15.97 28.80 7.30
CA ASN A 448 16.33 28.01 8.46
C ASN A 448 16.74 26.57 8.04
N LYS A 449 17.82 26.04 8.63
CA LYS A 449 18.32 24.68 8.38
C LYS A 449 17.26 23.61 8.62
N GLN A 450 16.45 23.75 9.66
CA GLN A 450 15.36 22.81 9.98
C GLN A 450 14.28 22.77 8.90
N SER A 451 13.90 23.95 8.39
CA SER A 451 12.88 24.04 7.32
C SER A 451 13.40 23.47 6.02
N LYS A 452 14.65 23.76 5.63
CA LYS A 452 15.26 23.18 4.43
C LYS A 452 15.33 21.66 4.50
N PHE A 453 15.73 21.11 5.64
CA PHE A 453 15.78 19.68 5.86
C PHE A 453 14.38 19.06 5.75
N TYR A 454 13.38 19.66 6.43
CA TYR A 454 12.01 19.17 6.41
C TYR A 454 11.41 19.15 5.01
N PHE A 455 11.58 20.22 4.24
CA PHE A 455 11.08 20.25 2.86
C PHE A 455 11.78 19.26 1.95
N ALA A 456 13.11 19.11 2.09
CA ALA A 456 13.86 18.11 1.33
C ALA A 456 13.37 16.66 1.66
N TYR A 457 13.21 16.37 2.95
CA TYR A 457 12.69 15.08 3.42
C TYR A 457 11.28 14.79 2.85
N ARG A 458 10.38 15.77 2.95
CA ARG A 458 9.00 15.66 2.46
C ARG A 458 8.94 15.43 0.95
N ASN A 459 9.76 16.18 0.20
CA ASN A 459 9.83 16.05 -1.25
C ASN A 459 10.37 14.68 -1.66
N GLU A 460 11.44 14.20 -1.01
CA GLU A 460 11.99 12.87 -1.30
C GLU A 460 10.99 11.76 -1.01
N LYS A 461 10.25 11.87 0.11
CA LYS A 461 9.20 10.92 0.46
C LYS A 461 8.11 10.84 -0.61
N LEU A 462 7.63 12.00 -1.07
CA LEU A 462 6.62 12.09 -2.14
C LEU A 462 7.13 11.55 -3.48
N VAL A 463 8.36 11.90 -3.86
CA VAL A 463 8.98 11.39 -5.10
C VAL A 463 9.04 9.87 -5.11
N ARG A 464 9.48 9.27 -4.00
CA ARG A 464 9.60 7.81 -3.88
C ARG A 464 8.25 7.12 -3.89
N MET A 465 7.25 7.66 -3.17
CA MET A 465 5.88 7.17 -3.18
C MET A 465 5.33 7.12 -4.62
N ILE A 466 5.35 8.25 -5.31
CA ILE A 466 4.83 8.33 -6.69
C ILE A 466 5.57 7.37 -7.62
N LYS A 467 6.90 7.33 -7.59
CA LYS A 467 7.67 6.43 -8.46
C LYS A 467 7.39 4.96 -8.20
N ARG A 468 7.15 4.57 -6.93
CA ARG A 468 6.78 3.21 -6.56
C ARG A 468 5.42 2.82 -7.12
N ASP A 469 4.41 3.73 -6.99
CA ASP A 469 3.00 3.35 -7.12
C ASP A 469 2.32 3.80 -8.43
N ARG A 470 2.96 4.65 -9.22
CA ARG A 470 2.40 5.23 -10.45
C ARG A 470 2.00 4.24 -11.55
N ASN A 471 2.41 2.97 -11.47
CA ASN A 471 2.02 1.93 -12.43
C ASN A 471 0.77 1.12 -11.99
N HIS A 472 0.28 1.31 -10.75
CA HIS A 472 -0.92 0.63 -10.27
C HIS A 472 -2.19 1.23 -10.88
N PRO A 473 -2.99 0.46 -11.64
CA PRO A 473 -4.25 0.98 -12.20
C PRO A 473 -5.29 1.30 -11.12
N SER A 474 -5.22 0.67 -9.95
CA SER A 474 -6.10 0.92 -8.81
C SER A 474 -5.91 2.31 -8.19
N LEU A 475 -4.71 2.86 -8.25
CA LEU A 475 -4.42 4.19 -7.67
C LEU A 475 -4.86 5.29 -8.62
N VAL A 476 -5.74 6.20 -8.17
CA VAL A 476 -6.37 7.23 -9.04
C VAL A 476 -6.22 8.65 -8.53
N ILE A 477 -6.01 8.84 -7.24
CA ILE A 477 -5.87 10.18 -6.60
C ILE A 477 -4.67 10.18 -5.68
N TYR A 478 -3.83 11.21 -5.80
CA TYR A 478 -2.85 11.61 -4.79
C TYR A 478 -3.36 12.80 -4.01
N ASN A 479 -3.20 12.81 -2.69
CA ASN A 479 -3.49 13.95 -1.84
C ASN A 479 -2.27 14.30 -0.99
N LEU A 480 -1.88 15.58 -0.92
CA LEU A 480 -0.65 15.94 -0.24
C LEU A 480 -0.78 16.08 1.28
N HIS A 481 -1.94 16.47 1.75
CA HIS A 481 -2.20 16.78 3.16
C HIS A 481 -3.58 16.35 3.60
N ASN A 482 -3.73 16.14 4.91
CA ASN A 482 -5.02 15.98 5.55
C ASN A 482 -5.21 17.11 6.58
N GLU A 483 -6.38 17.77 6.56
CA GLU A 483 -6.81 18.79 7.54
C GLU A 483 -5.78 19.89 7.81
N ARG A 484 -5.06 20.29 6.80
CA ARG A 484 -4.09 21.37 6.90
C ARG A 484 -4.82 22.71 6.94
N GLY A 485 -4.86 23.34 8.10
CA GLY A 485 -5.53 24.62 8.35
C GLY A 485 -4.81 25.85 7.79
N ALA A 486 -4.02 25.72 6.71
CA ALA A 486 -3.26 26.80 6.10
C ALA A 486 -3.42 26.82 4.57
N TRP A 487 -3.49 28.04 4.02
CA TRP A 487 -3.46 28.25 2.57
C TRP A 487 -2.16 27.75 1.97
N PRO A 488 -2.19 27.23 0.70
CA PRO A 488 -0.98 26.79 0.02
C PRO A 488 0.04 27.89 -0.07
N GLN A 489 1.28 27.53 0.24
CA GLN A 489 2.45 28.40 0.12
C GLN A 489 3.19 28.12 -1.20
N VAL A 490 4.18 28.97 -1.54
CA VAL A 490 4.97 28.80 -2.77
C VAL A 490 5.60 27.40 -2.87
N GLN A 491 6.04 26.84 -1.74
CA GLN A 491 6.61 25.50 -1.66
C GLN A 491 5.58 24.40 -1.95
N ASP A 492 4.32 24.60 -1.59
CA ASP A 492 3.25 23.64 -1.85
C ASP A 492 2.91 23.60 -3.35
N TYR A 493 2.82 24.75 -3.99
CA TYR A 493 2.68 24.83 -5.45
C TYR A 493 3.85 24.16 -6.19
N ALA A 494 5.07 24.38 -5.71
CA ALA A 494 6.26 23.72 -6.29
C ALA A 494 6.20 22.20 -6.10
N GLN A 495 5.78 21.73 -4.93
CA GLN A 495 5.62 20.31 -4.63
C GLN A 495 4.53 19.67 -5.50
N MET A 496 3.39 20.34 -5.69
CA MET A 496 2.32 19.86 -6.56
C MET A 496 2.78 19.77 -8.03
N ARG A 497 3.50 20.77 -8.54
CA ARG A 497 4.07 20.71 -9.90
C ARG A 497 5.05 19.55 -10.04
N MET A 498 5.91 19.34 -9.05
CA MET A 498 6.85 18.22 -9.04
C MET A 498 6.10 16.87 -9.05
N ALA A 499 5.12 16.70 -8.16
CA ALA A 499 4.31 15.48 -8.09
C ALA A 499 3.62 15.19 -9.42
N HIS A 500 2.94 16.20 -9.98
CA HIS A 500 2.26 16.06 -11.26
C HIS A 500 3.21 15.78 -12.44
N SER A 501 4.43 16.32 -12.41
CA SER A 501 5.44 16.01 -13.45
C SER A 501 5.95 14.57 -13.37
N LEU A 502 5.94 13.95 -12.18
CA LEU A 502 6.31 12.55 -11.98
C LEU A 502 5.20 11.58 -12.41
N ASP A 503 3.96 12.00 -12.27
CA ASP A 503 2.78 11.27 -12.72
C ASP A 503 1.65 12.21 -13.13
N PRO A 504 1.52 12.55 -14.42
CA PRO A 504 0.45 13.42 -14.92
C PRO A 504 -0.89 12.70 -15.14
N THR A 505 -1.00 11.40 -14.82
CA THR A 505 -2.14 10.57 -15.20
C THR A 505 -3.17 10.40 -14.07
N ARG A 506 -2.95 11.04 -12.91
CA ARG A 506 -3.83 10.99 -11.74
C ARG A 506 -4.28 12.37 -11.33
N ILE A 507 -5.40 12.42 -10.64
CA ILE A 507 -5.82 13.63 -9.95
C ILE A 507 -4.86 13.88 -8.79
N LEU A 508 -4.43 15.11 -8.62
CA LEU A 508 -3.60 15.54 -7.49
C LEU A 508 -4.33 16.62 -6.72
N THR A 509 -4.59 16.40 -5.44
CA THR A 509 -5.22 17.37 -4.55
C THR A 509 -4.24 17.84 -3.47
N TYR A 510 -4.38 19.11 -3.07
CA TYR A 510 -3.53 19.71 -2.06
C TYR A 510 -3.82 19.21 -0.66
N ASN A 511 -5.11 19.12 -0.30
CA ASN A 511 -5.52 18.85 1.07
C ASN A 511 -6.91 18.20 1.11
N SER A 512 -7.09 17.22 1.97
CA SER A 512 -8.41 16.70 2.31
C SER A 512 -8.95 17.50 3.49
N SER A 513 -10.08 18.15 3.33
CA SER A 513 -10.80 19.10 4.21
C SER A 513 -9.93 20.11 4.98
N ASN A 514 -10.53 21.23 5.34
CA ASN A 514 -9.92 22.27 6.18
C ASN A 514 -10.50 22.33 7.58
N GLY A 515 -11.05 21.22 8.08
CA GLY A 515 -11.56 21.11 9.42
C GLY A 515 -13.08 21.15 9.55
N GLU A 516 -13.54 20.74 10.71
CA GLU A 516 -14.92 20.43 11.06
C GLU A 516 -15.81 21.65 11.28
N ASN A 517 -15.28 22.87 11.23
CA ASN A 517 -16.04 24.05 11.62
C ASN A 517 -17.05 24.45 10.50
N PRO A 518 -18.37 24.38 10.76
CA PRO A 518 -19.40 24.82 9.81
C PRO A 518 -19.24 26.28 9.35
N GLU A 519 -18.61 27.13 10.17
CA GLU A 519 -18.34 28.55 9.84
C GLU A 519 -17.26 28.68 8.73
N ASN A 520 -16.53 27.63 8.44
CA ASN A 520 -15.49 27.59 7.42
C ASN A 520 -15.93 26.93 6.10
N GLU A 521 -17.19 27.02 5.74
CA GLU A 521 -17.71 26.47 4.47
C GLU A 521 -16.89 26.92 3.25
N ALA A 522 -16.47 28.20 3.24
CA ALA A 522 -15.60 28.73 2.19
C ALA A 522 -14.26 27.99 2.10
N ASN A 523 -13.71 27.53 3.23
CA ASN A 523 -12.45 26.77 3.27
C ASN A 523 -12.64 25.33 2.76
N ALA A 524 -13.81 24.72 2.96
CA ALA A 524 -14.11 23.40 2.43
C ALA A 524 -14.20 23.39 0.89
N ARG A 525 -14.55 24.53 0.29
CA ARG A 525 -14.61 24.74 -1.15
C ARG A 525 -13.28 25.11 -1.77
N PHE A 526 -12.37 25.70 -0.96
CA PHE A 526 -11.05 26.02 -1.45
C PHE A 526 -10.19 24.77 -1.49
N LYS A 527 -10.12 24.16 -2.67
CA LYS A 527 -9.37 22.93 -2.89
C LYS A 527 -8.46 23.07 -4.10
N LEU A 528 -7.21 23.39 -3.83
CA LEU A 528 -6.21 23.43 -4.88
C LEU A 528 -6.00 22.00 -5.43
N HIS A 529 -6.16 21.84 -6.75
CA HIS A 529 -6.01 20.54 -7.41
C HIS A 529 -5.53 20.69 -8.85
N LEU A 530 -5.01 19.58 -9.38
CA LEU A 530 -4.59 19.40 -10.76
C LEU A 530 -5.31 18.18 -11.34
N MET A 531 -5.78 18.31 -12.58
CA MET A 531 -6.43 17.23 -13.31
C MET A 531 -5.41 16.41 -14.11
N PRO A 532 -5.74 15.17 -14.49
CA PRO A 532 -4.86 14.37 -15.33
C PRO A 532 -4.53 15.08 -16.65
N ASN A 533 -3.24 15.08 -16.99
CA ASN A 533 -2.68 15.72 -18.19
C ASN A 533 -2.95 17.25 -18.31
N ASP A 534 -3.30 17.92 -17.22
CA ASP A 534 -3.53 19.36 -17.18
C ASP A 534 -2.63 19.98 -16.08
N THR A 535 -1.90 21.04 -16.44
CA THR A 535 -1.01 21.74 -15.53
C THR A 535 -1.66 22.99 -14.90
N THR A 536 -2.95 23.21 -15.19
CA THR A 536 -3.71 24.32 -14.62
C THR A 536 -4.07 24.02 -13.17
N PHE A 537 -3.74 24.94 -12.28
CA PHE A 537 -4.21 24.87 -10.90
C PHE A 537 -5.64 25.36 -10.80
N TYR A 538 -6.51 24.49 -10.28
CA TYR A 538 -7.89 24.84 -9.97
C TYR A 538 -8.02 25.01 -8.46
N ASP A 539 -8.62 26.10 -8.04
CA ASP A 539 -8.91 26.45 -6.65
C ASP A 539 -10.40 26.40 -6.30
N TYR A 540 -11.23 26.04 -7.28
CA TYR A 540 -12.68 25.87 -7.18
C TYR A 540 -13.14 24.62 -7.95
N GLY A 541 -14.32 24.12 -7.59
CA GLY A 541 -14.92 22.96 -8.27
C GLY A 541 -14.62 21.63 -7.61
N TRP A 542 -14.16 21.69 -6.36
CA TRP A 542 -13.94 20.52 -5.51
C TRP A 542 -14.32 20.85 -4.08
N TYR A 543 -15.43 20.29 -3.61
CA TYR A 543 -15.89 20.40 -2.23
C TYR A 543 -15.48 19.14 -1.47
N ASP A 544 -14.73 19.28 -0.40
CA ASP A 544 -14.29 18.16 0.43
C ASP A 544 -14.50 18.53 1.89
N ARG A 545 -15.34 17.77 2.58
CA ARG A 545 -15.69 18.03 3.96
C ARG A 545 -15.50 16.81 4.83
N HIS A 546 -15.06 17.08 6.06
CA HIS A 546 -15.05 16.11 7.13
C HIS A 546 -16.21 16.40 8.10
N HIS A 547 -16.95 15.36 8.42
CA HIS A 547 -18.01 15.37 9.42
C HIS A 547 -17.90 14.09 10.27
N ALA A 548 -16.68 13.80 10.72
CA ALA A 548 -16.38 12.72 11.63
C ALA A 548 -16.77 13.13 13.04
N GLY A 549 -18.04 12.95 13.38
CA GLY A 549 -18.53 13.20 14.74
C GLY A 549 -18.45 11.96 15.62
N GLY A 550 -18.25 12.16 16.93
CA GLY A 550 -18.31 11.10 17.92
C GLY A 550 -19.72 10.48 18.08
N PRO A 551 -19.94 9.69 19.10
CA PRO A 551 -21.18 8.90 19.30
C PRO A 551 -22.51 9.68 19.26
N GLY A 552 -22.49 10.99 19.40
CA GLY A 552 -23.70 11.83 19.35
C GLY A 552 -24.15 12.21 17.94
N CYS A 553 -23.27 12.28 16.96
CA CYS A 553 -23.57 12.89 15.66
C CYS A 553 -24.65 12.16 14.85
N TYR A 554 -24.75 10.84 14.95
CA TYR A 554 -25.78 10.06 14.25
C TYR A 554 -27.13 10.07 14.97
N HIS A 555 -27.18 10.30 16.28
CA HIS A 555 -28.43 10.52 17.02
C HIS A 555 -29.11 11.79 16.50
N ASP A 556 -28.37 12.86 16.37
CA ASP A 556 -28.89 14.12 15.87
C ASP A 556 -29.41 13.96 14.45
N ASN A 557 -28.72 13.22 13.60
CA ASN A 557 -29.14 12.92 12.23
C ASN A 557 -30.49 12.18 12.14
N LEU A 558 -30.86 11.37 13.12
CA LEU A 558 -32.15 10.68 13.14
C LEU A 558 -33.32 11.65 13.33
N TYR A 559 -33.07 12.77 13.98
CA TYR A 559 -34.11 13.77 14.34
C TYR A 559 -34.12 14.98 13.42
N TRP A 560 -33.12 15.11 12.51
CA TRP A 560 -33.08 16.21 11.57
C TRP A 560 -34.23 16.12 10.57
N GLY A 561 -34.85 17.26 10.27
CA GLY A 561 -35.84 17.39 9.22
C GLY A 561 -35.18 17.41 7.82
N LYS A 562 -36.03 17.49 6.78
CA LYS A 562 -35.60 17.49 5.39
C LYS A 562 -34.56 18.56 5.04
N ASP A 563 -34.62 19.71 5.69
CA ASP A 563 -33.73 20.85 5.42
C ASP A 563 -32.31 20.64 5.96
N ASN A 564 -32.09 19.56 6.73
CA ASN A 564 -30.79 19.17 7.28
C ASN A 564 -30.20 17.95 6.57
N TYR A 565 -30.83 17.45 5.51
CA TYR A 565 -30.21 16.46 4.64
C TYR A 565 -29.14 17.16 3.79
N HIS A 566 -27.88 16.87 4.06
CA HIS A 566 -26.72 17.33 3.29
C HIS A 566 -26.74 18.82 2.99
N ARG A 567 -26.70 19.59 4.05
CA ARG A 567 -26.73 21.05 4.08
C ARG A 567 -25.81 21.75 3.08
N PHE A 568 -24.76 21.07 2.60
CA PHE A 568 -23.71 21.64 1.77
C PHE A 568 -23.45 20.88 0.45
N SER A 569 -24.33 20.00 0.04
CA SER A 569 -24.11 19.13 -1.13
C SER A 569 -24.97 19.46 -2.36
N ASP A 570 -25.48 20.68 -2.45
CA ASP A 570 -26.40 21.08 -3.54
C ASP A 570 -25.65 21.67 -4.75
N HIS A 571 -24.32 21.75 -4.70
CA HIS A 571 -23.49 22.38 -5.73
C HIS A 571 -22.98 21.34 -6.73
N LYS A 572 -23.69 21.19 -7.84
CA LYS A 572 -23.34 20.25 -8.90
C LYS A 572 -22.15 20.71 -9.75
N ASP A 573 -21.83 21.99 -9.73
CA ASP A 573 -20.67 22.58 -10.40
C ASP A 573 -19.33 22.26 -9.70
N GLU A 574 -19.38 21.50 -8.60
CA GLU A 574 -18.23 20.99 -7.84
C GLU A 574 -18.26 19.46 -7.77
N ILE A 575 -17.11 18.82 -7.66
CA ILE A 575 -17.00 17.46 -7.11
C ILE A 575 -17.38 17.53 -5.65
N ILE A 576 -18.36 16.76 -5.23
CA ILE A 576 -18.80 16.67 -3.84
C ILE A 576 -18.20 15.43 -3.19
N TYR A 577 -17.18 15.63 -2.35
CA TYR A 577 -16.50 14.59 -1.63
C TYR A 577 -16.69 14.76 -0.11
N TRP A 578 -17.35 13.82 0.52
CA TRP A 578 -17.40 13.70 1.98
C TRP A 578 -16.18 12.89 2.44
N GLY A 579 -15.06 13.57 2.66
CA GLY A 579 -13.76 12.97 2.88
C GLY A 579 -13.62 12.16 4.17
N GLU A 580 -14.38 12.52 5.22
CA GLU A 580 -14.54 11.72 6.44
C GLU A 580 -15.96 11.88 6.96
N ASP A 581 -16.68 10.77 7.14
CA ASP A 581 -18.03 10.83 7.63
C ASP A 581 -18.39 9.67 8.57
N GLY A 582 -19.08 10.01 9.67
CA GLY A 582 -19.40 9.10 10.75
C GLY A 582 -18.18 8.66 11.55
N ALA A 583 -18.40 8.17 12.74
CA ALA A 583 -17.40 7.50 13.57
C ALA A 583 -18.16 6.75 14.66
N ILE A 584 -18.43 5.46 14.44
CA ILE A 584 -19.26 4.67 15.36
C ILE A 584 -18.42 3.56 15.96
N GLY A 585 -17.93 3.82 17.18
CA GLY A 585 -17.07 2.89 17.91
C GLY A 585 -17.85 1.69 18.44
N THR A 586 -17.41 0.50 18.08
CA THR A 586 -17.82 -0.78 18.66
C THR A 586 -16.61 -1.69 18.83
N PRO A 587 -16.67 -2.68 19.74
CA PRO A 587 -15.60 -3.64 19.87
C PRO A 587 -15.32 -4.35 18.56
N PRO A 588 -14.06 -4.72 18.31
CA PRO A 588 -13.70 -5.59 17.19
C PRO A 588 -14.17 -7.03 17.42
N ARG A 589 -13.99 -7.91 16.47
CA ARG A 589 -14.31 -9.34 16.55
C ARG A 589 -13.30 -10.08 17.45
N LEU A 590 -13.38 -9.81 18.77
CA LEU A 590 -12.39 -10.23 19.77
C LEU A 590 -12.06 -11.72 19.74
N GLN A 591 -13.03 -12.60 19.45
CA GLN A 591 -12.78 -14.03 19.36
C GLN A 591 -11.94 -14.38 18.12
N LEU A 592 -12.23 -13.77 16.97
CA LEU A 592 -11.47 -13.99 15.75
C LEU A 592 -10.03 -13.47 15.90
N ILE A 593 -9.86 -12.31 16.50
CA ILE A 593 -8.53 -11.74 16.80
C ILE A 593 -7.74 -12.66 17.73
N ARG A 594 -8.37 -13.15 18.80
CA ARG A 594 -7.72 -14.11 19.73
C ARG A 594 -7.26 -15.36 18.99
N ASP A 595 -8.10 -15.91 18.13
CA ASP A 595 -7.79 -17.12 17.39
C ASP A 595 -6.62 -16.89 16.40
N GLU A 596 -6.54 -15.74 15.74
CA GLU A 596 -5.39 -15.33 14.91
C GLU A 596 -4.11 -15.22 15.74
N ILE A 597 -4.15 -14.55 16.91
CA ILE A 597 -3.00 -14.39 17.81
C ILE A 597 -2.50 -15.77 18.28
N LEU A 598 -3.39 -16.67 18.65
CA LEU A 598 -3.01 -18.01 19.09
C LEU A 598 -2.42 -18.83 17.92
N GLN A 599 -2.95 -18.67 16.71
CA GLN A 599 -2.44 -19.36 15.53
C GLN A 599 -1.05 -18.85 15.11
N SER A 600 -0.82 -17.54 15.17
CA SER A 600 0.48 -16.93 14.85
C SER A 600 1.56 -17.26 15.90
N GLY A 601 1.14 -17.53 17.14
CA GLY A 601 2.03 -17.71 18.27
C GLY A 601 2.68 -16.42 18.80
N THR A 602 2.33 -15.27 18.24
CA THR A 602 2.88 -13.95 18.62
C THR A 602 2.07 -13.36 19.79
N THR A 603 2.02 -14.08 20.89
CA THR A 603 1.18 -13.73 22.05
C THR A 603 1.77 -12.62 22.94
N SER A 604 3.05 -12.29 22.78
CA SER A 604 3.78 -11.27 23.55
C SER A 604 4.09 -10.00 22.77
N GLY A 605 3.65 -9.91 21.51
CA GLY A 605 3.81 -8.71 20.67
C GLY A 605 2.87 -7.58 21.10
N TRP A 606 3.04 -6.43 20.44
CA TRP A 606 2.19 -5.27 20.69
C TRP A 606 0.70 -5.61 20.44
N GLU A 607 -0.20 -5.04 21.20
CA GLU A 607 -1.64 -5.32 21.23
C GLU A 607 -2.06 -6.76 21.57
N ALA A 608 -1.25 -7.80 21.30
CA ALA A 608 -1.67 -9.19 21.44
C ALA A 608 -2.13 -9.51 22.88
N MET A 609 -1.34 -9.14 23.87
CA MET A 609 -1.68 -9.37 25.28
C MET A 609 -2.93 -8.62 25.71
N ASP A 610 -3.16 -7.44 25.16
CA ASP A 610 -4.32 -6.60 25.47
C ASP A 610 -5.60 -7.20 24.87
N TYR A 611 -5.56 -7.67 23.62
CA TYR A 611 -6.69 -8.34 22.98
C TYR A 611 -7.05 -9.65 23.70
N MET A 612 -6.07 -10.42 24.14
CA MET A 612 -6.30 -11.63 24.93
C MET A 612 -7.07 -11.31 26.23
N LYS A 613 -6.61 -10.31 26.99
CA LYS A 613 -7.29 -9.86 28.22
C LYS A 613 -8.67 -9.27 27.96
N TRP A 614 -8.80 -8.54 26.85
CA TRP A 614 -10.09 -7.98 26.47
C TRP A 614 -11.10 -9.08 26.14
N TYR A 615 -10.67 -10.10 25.41
CA TYR A 615 -11.48 -11.29 25.16
C TYR A 615 -11.90 -11.97 26.48
N ASP A 616 -10.96 -12.23 27.38
CA ASP A 616 -11.24 -12.88 28.67
C ASP A 616 -12.25 -12.09 29.51
N ALA A 617 -12.18 -10.76 29.47
CA ALA A 617 -13.14 -9.89 30.15
C ALA A 617 -14.56 -10.04 29.58
N TYR A 618 -14.70 -10.09 28.26
CA TYR A 618 -15.98 -10.29 27.59
C TYR A 618 -16.55 -11.69 27.82
N ASP A 619 -15.73 -12.72 27.76
CA ASP A 619 -16.13 -14.10 28.04
C ASP A 619 -16.61 -14.26 29.50
N SER A 620 -15.86 -13.68 30.43
CA SER A 620 -16.23 -13.64 31.84
C SER A 620 -17.55 -12.89 32.06
N PHE A 621 -17.72 -11.74 31.40
CA PHE A 621 -18.95 -10.95 31.49
C PHE A 621 -20.17 -11.75 31.02
N LEU A 622 -20.09 -12.42 29.87
CA LEU A 622 -21.19 -13.24 29.34
C LEU A 622 -21.61 -14.34 30.33
N LYS A 623 -20.63 -15.03 30.92
CA LYS A 623 -20.85 -16.17 31.82
C LYS A 623 -21.46 -15.73 33.15
N HIS A 624 -20.99 -14.64 33.75
CA HIS A 624 -21.38 -14.23 35.10
C HIS A 624 -22.62 -13.33 35.15
N ASN A 625 -22.98 -12.66 34.05
CA ASN A 625 -24.12 -11.71 34.05
C ASN A 625 -25.37 -12.27 33.33
N GLY A 626 -25.43 -13.55 33.03
CA GLY A 626 -26.61 -14.21 32.47
C GLY A 626 -26.87 -13.94 30.99
N PHE A 627 -25.92 -13.32 30.28
CA PHE A 627 -26.06 -13.01 28.85
C PHE A 627 -25.70 -14.20 27.94
N ALA A 628 -25.11 -15.26 28.44
CA ALA A 628 -24.71 -16.43 27.64
C ALA A 628 -25.89 -17.13 26.91
N LYS A 629 -27.13 -16.91 27.35
CA LYS A 629 -28.32 -17.42 26.63
C LYS A 629 -28.61 -16.64 25.35
N ALA A 630 -28.37 -15.31 25.37
CA ALA A 630 -28.60 -14.43 24.22
C ALA A 630 -27.37 -14.41 23.29
N PHE A 631 -26.18 -14.50 23.85
CA PHE A 631 -24.90 -14.49 23.16
C PHE A 631 -24.06 -15.65 23.66
N PRO A 632 -24.13 -16.83 23.00
CA PRO A 632 -23.41 -18.04 23.44
C PRO A 632 -21.88 -17.87 23.41
N THR A 633 -21.37 -17.03 22.52
CA THR A 633 -19.93 -16.77 22.36
C THR A 633 -19.64 -15.26 22.41
N VAL A 634 -18.38 -14.91 22.64
CA VAL A 634 -17.91 -13.52 22.55
C VAL A 634 -18.11 -12.98 21.13
N ASP A 635 -17.94 -13.86 20.12
CA ASP A 635 -18.16 -13.47 18.73
C ASP A 635 -19.62 -13.09 18.44
N ASP A 636 -20.60 -13.85 18.98
CA ASP A 636 -22.02 -13.51 18.82
C ASP A 636 -22.33 -12.13 19.37
N LEU A 637 -21.77 -11.77 20.55
CA LEU A 637 -21.97 -10.46 21.15
C LEU A 637 -21.30 -9.36 20.32
N THR A 638 -20.01 -9.51 20.00
CA THR A 638 -19.28 -8.45 19.28
C THR A 638 -19.80 -8.25 17.87
N ARG A 639 -20.26 -9.30 17.19
CA ARG A 639 -20.93 -9.23 15.90
C ARG A 639 -22.27 -8.51 15.95
N ALA A 640 -23.08 -8.78 16.99
CA ALA A 640 -24.34 -8.09 17.18
C ALA A 640 -24.13 -6.58 17.44
N MET A 641 -23.10 -6.20 18.21
CA MET A 641 -22.70 -4.81 18.39
C MET A 641 -22.21 -4.18 17.08
N GLY A 642 -21.44 -4.93 16.28
CA GLY A 642 -21.03 -4.51 14.94
C GLY A 642 -22.21 -4.26 14.00
N ASN A 643 -23.27 -5.05 14.08
CA ASN A 643 -24.50 -4.85 13.29
C ASN A 643 -25.20 -3.53 13.67
N VAL A 644 -25.18 -3.15 14.94
CA VAL A 644 -25.70 -1.84 15.38
C VAL A 644 -24.86 -0.71 14.78
N ALA A 645 -23.52 -0.81 14.82
CA ALA A 645 -22.64 0.18 14.18
C ALA A 645 -22.91 0.27 12.67
N PHE A 646 -23.04 -0.85 11.98
CA PHE A 646 -23.32 -0.91 10.54
C PHE A 646 -24.68 -0.29 10.19
N TYR A 647 -25.70 -0.49 11.03
CA TYR A 647 -26.99 0.15 10.82
C TYR A 647 -26.89 1.67 10.90
N TYR A 648 -26.25 2.21 11.95
CA TYR A 648 -26.12 3.66 12.11
C TYR A 648 -25.20 4.28 11.06
N GLN A 649 -24.07 3.65 10.74
CA GLN A 649 -23.19 4.09 9.67
C GLN A 649 -23.91 4.06 8.32
N GLY A 650 -24.72 3.04 8.08
CA GLY A 650 -25.58 2.96 6.90
C GLY A 650 -26.58 4.10 6.81
N ARG A 651 -27.16 4.52 7.95
CA ARG A 651 -28.06 5.69 7.99
C ARG A 651 -27.32 7.00 7.65
N VAL A 652 -26.05 7.12 8.05
CA VAL A 652 -25.20 8.26 7.65
C VAL A 652 -24.98 8.24 6.13
N ILE A 653 -24.61 7.10 5.55
CA ILE A 653 -24.42 6.93 4.10
C ILE A 653 -25.74 7.24 3.35
N GLU A 654 -26.87 6.77 3.82
CA GLU A 654 -28.18 7.08 3.24
C GLU A 654 -28.44 8.59 3.21
N ASN A 655 -28.13 9.30 4.31
CA ASN A 655 -28.23 10.76 4.36
C ASN A 655 -27.35 11.45 3.32
N ILE A 656 -26.14 10.94 3.11
CA ILE A 656 -25.21 11.48 2.09
C ILE A 656 -25.78 11.24 0.68
N ARG A 657 -26.26 10.06 0.41
CA ARG A 657 -26.69 9.67 -0.94
C ARG A 657 -28.05 10.24 -1.36
N ILE A 658 -28.89 10.61 -0.40
CA ILE A 658 -30.27 11.06 -0.66
C ILE A 658 -30.34 12.42 -1.40
N SER A 659 -29.26 13.22 -1.36
CA SER A 659 -29.19 14.48 -2.10
C SER A 659 -29.02 14.26 -3.62
N ASN A 660 -28.50 13.11 -4.02
CA ASN A 660 -28.15 12.76 -5.39
C ASN A 660 -27.15 13.74 -6.05
N THR A 661 -26.32 14.38 -5.26
CA THR A 661 -25.26 15.31 -5.71
C THR A 661 -23.87 14.83 -5.33
N VAL A 662 -23.77 13.78 -4.50
CA VAL A 662 -22.48 13.27 -4.00
C VAL A 662 -21.74 12.47 -5.07
N ASP A 663 -20.45 12.73 -5.21
CA ASP A 663 -19.53 12.01 -6.10
C ASP A 663 -18.63 11.06 -5.35
N ALA A 664 -18.36 11.34 -4.07
CA ALA A 664 -17.56 10.48 -3.20
C ALA A 664 -17.93 10.65 -1.73
N TYR A 665 -17.81 9.57 -0.95
CA TYR A 665 -17.87 9.61 0.50
C TYR A 665 -16.90 8.61 1.12
N ALA A 666 -16.33 8.95 2.28
CA ALA A 666 -15.42 8.11 3.03
C ALA A 666 -15.93 7.87 4.45
N VAL A 667 -16.14 6.61 4.79
CA VAL A 667 -16.43 6.21 6.17
C VAL A 667 -15.17 6.42 7.03
N ASN A 668 -15.31 7.11 8.14
CA ASN A 668 -14.25 7.22 9.13
C ASN A 668 -14.54 6.21 10.28
N GLY A 669 -13.89 5.05 10.34
CA GLY A 669 -12.74 4.63 9.58
C GLY A 669 -12.91 3.21 9.07
N TRP A 670 -11.86 2.75 8.39
CA TRP A 670 -11.79 1.40 7.85
C TRP A 670 -11.49 0.37 8.94
N GLU A 671 -10.23 0.31 9.40
CA GLU A 671 -9.84 -0.59 10.48
C GLU A 671 -9.90 0.07 11.85
N SER A 672 -10.10 -0.74 12.87
CA SER A 672 -9.96 -0.31 14.25
C SER A 672 -8.86 -1.07 14.97
N MET A 673 -8.12 -0.36 15.78
CA MET A 673 -7.15 -0.90 16.71
C MET A 673 -7.45 -0.43 18.13
N LYS A 674 -6.91 -1.12 19.12
CA LYS A 674 -7.20 -0.85 20.51
C LYS A 674 -6.78 0.55 20.97
N LEU A 675 -5.63 1.00 20.51
CA LEU A 675 -4.99 2.20 21.07
C LEU A 675 -5.46 3.51 20.43
N GLU A 676 -5.96 3.49 19.19
CA GLU A 676 -6.20 4.72 18.46
C GLU A 676 -7.61 4.78 17.87
N ASN A 677 -7.99 3.86 17.01
CA ASN A 677 -9.22 3.97 16.23
C ASN A 677 -10.22 2.87 16.56
N HIS A 678 -11.29 3.21 17.28
CA HIS A 678 -12.36 2.26 17.58
C HIS A 678 -13.53 2.32 16.61
N SER A 679 -13.56 3.29 15.72
CA SER A 679 -14.67 3.54 14.79
C SER A 679 -14.61 2.71 13.51
N GLY A 680 -13.56 1.96 13.28
CA GLY A 680 -13.41 1.13 12.08
C GLY A 680 -14.58 0.18 11.86
N ILE A 681 -14.95 -0.03 10.59
CA ILE A 681 -15.97 -1.00 10.17
C ILE A 681 -15.43 -2.42 10.04
N VAL A 682 -14.11 -2.57 10.04
CA VAL A 682 -13.42 -3.85 10.23
C VAL A 682 -12.50 -3.75 11.44
N ASP A 683 -12.04 -4.89 11.94
CA ASP A 683 -10.99 -4.92 12.96
C ASP A 683 -9.58 -4.83 12.34
N ASN A 684 -8.54 -4.87 13.17
CA ASN A 684 -7.15 -4.79 12.68
C ASN A 684 -6.70 -6.00 11.87
N TYR A 685 -7.38 -7.17 11.99
CA TYR A 685 -7.21 -8.33 11.12
C TYR A 685 -8.11 -8.30 9.87
N ARG A 686 -8.83 -7.18 9.65
CA ARG A 686 -9.71 -6.95 8.48
C ARG A 686 -10.98 -7.80 8.45
N TYR A 687 -11.41 -8.34 9.58
CA TYR A 687 -12.73 -8.96 9.69
C TYR A 687 -13.80 -7.88 9.80
N PRO A 688 -14.87 -7.90 8.99
CA PRO A 688 -16.04 -7.02 9.19
C PRO A 688 -16.61 -7.19 10.60
N LYS A 689 -16.86 -6.08 11.28
CA LYS A 689 -17.36 -6.13 12.68
C LYS A 689 -18.76 -6.68 12.81
N GLY A 690 -19.59 -6.51 11.78
CA GLY A 690 -20.96 -7.02 11.69
C GLY A 690 -21.18 -7.90 10.47
N ASP A 691 -22.44 -8.27 10.24
CA ASP A 691 -22.85 -9.00 9.05
C ASP A 691 -22.74 -8.10 7.82
N VAL A 692 -22.06 -8.60 6.80
CA VAL A 692 -21.69 -7.83 5.60
C VAL A 692 -22.91 -7.19 4.93
N GLU A 693 -24.02 -7.91 4.88
CA GLU A 693 -25.25 -7.50 4.20
C GLU A 693 -25.90 -6.26 4.87
N VAL A 694 -25.68 -6.08 6.17
CA VAL A 694 -26.21 -4.92 6.91
C VAL A 694 -25.59 -3.63 6.40
N MET A 695 -24.31 -3.64 6.04
CA MET A 695 -23.59 -2.47 5.53
C MET A 695 -23.68 -2.39 3.99
N ALA A 696 -23.48 -3.52 3.30
CA ALA A 696 -23.39 -3.56 1.84
C ALA A 696 -24.65 -3.02 1.14
N ARG A 697 -25.83 -3.16 1.74
CA ARG A 697 -27.09 -2.61 1.19
C ARG A 697 -27.08 -1.11 1.00
N TYR A 698 -26.32 -0.37 1.83
CA TYR A 698 -26.19 1.09 1.70
C TYR A 698 -25.15 1.50 0.67
N ASN A 699 -24.26 0.58 0.31
CA ASN A 699 -23.16 0.79 -0.64
C ASN A 699 -23.46 0.19 -2.04
N GLN A 700 -24.72 -0.12 -2.33
CA GLN A 700 -25.09 -0.63 -3.66
C GLN A 700 -24.86 0.45 -4.74
N PRO A 701 -24.43 0.06 -5.96
CA PRO A 701 -24.33 0.98 -7.09
C PRO A 701 -25.63 1.71 -7.34
N LEU A 702 -26.73 1.01 -7.42
CA LEU A 702 -28.09 1.57 -7.48
C LEU A 702 -28.70 1.54 -6.08
N PHE A 703 -29.07 2.69 -5.56
CA PHE A 703 -29.62 2.84 -4.22
C PHE A 703 -30.90 3.66 -4.23
N LEU A 704 -31.96 3.12 -3.62
CA LEU A 704 -33.24 3.80 -3.43
C LEU A 704 -33.30 4.33 -2.00
N ALA A 705 -33.39 5.64 -1.84
CA ALA A 705 -33.58 6.29 -0.55
C ALA A 705 -34.94 7.04 -0.51
N VAL A 706 -35.48 7.14 0.69
CA VAL A 706 -36.76 7.85 0.94
C VAL A 706 -36.48 9.13 1.73
N LYS A 707 -36.73 10.27 1.11
CA LYS A 707 -36.64 11.58 1.75
C LYS A 707 -37.99 11.94 2.34
N MET A 708 -38.02 12.26 3.61
CA MET A 708 -39.22 12.65 4.34
C MET A 708 -39.06 14.02 4.98
N ASN A 709 -40.15 14.75 5.18
CA ASN A 709 -40.12 16.03 5.88
C ASN A 709 -39.77 15.90 7.38
N ARG A 710 -39.86 14.70 7.96
CA ARG A 710 -39.36 14.35 9.29
C ARG A 710 -39.03 12.86 9.37
N LYS A 711 -38.03 12.51 10.17
CA LYS A 711 -37.53 11.15 10.31
C LYS A 711 -38.17 10.35 11.44
N VAL A 712 -38.80 11.02 12.37
CA VAL A 712 -39.50 10.39 13.51
C VAL A 712 -40.99 10.68 13.38
N LEU A 713 -41.78 9.63 13.36
CA LEU A 713 -43.23 9.65 13.21
C LEU A 713 -43.88 8.94 14.40
N ASN A 714 -44.94 9.51 14.93
CA ASN A 714 -45.81 8.83 15.89
C ASN A 714 -46.94 8.13 15.15
N VAL A 715 -47.57 7.16 15.79
CA VAL A 715 -48.75 6.50 15.23
C VAL A 715 -49.85 7.56 14.98
N GLY A 716 -50.35 7.62 13.75
CA GLY A 716 -51.36 8.61 13.34
C GLY A 716 -50.79 9.88 12.70
N ASP A 717 -49.48 10.07 12.70
CA ASP A 717 -48.84 11.18 11.99
C ASP A 717 -48.92 11.02 10.48
N THR A 718 -49.02 12.13 9.77
CA THR A 718 -48.83 12.21 8.31
C THR A 718 -47.53 12.89 8.00
N THR A 719 -46.86 12.44 6.93
CA THR A 719 -45.62 13.03 6.46
C THR A 719 -45.63 13.13 4.93
N ILE A 720 -44.89 14.10 4.40
CA ILE A 720 -44.59 14.17 2.99
C ILE A 720 -43.38 13.26 2.71
N VAL A 721 -43.50 12.40 1.71
CA VAL A 721 -42.44 11.48 1.26
C VAL A 721 -42.06 11.86 -0.13
N ASP A 722 -40.79 12.21 -0.31
CA ASP A 722 -40.15 12.37 -1.60
C ASP A 722 -39.25 11.14 -1.84
N THR A 723 -39.46 10.44 -2.94
CA THR A 723 -38.64 9.29 -3.32
C THR A 723 -37.52 9.76 -4.23
N CYS A 724 -36.29 9.46 -3.86
CA CYS A 724 -35.10 9.73 -4.67
C CYS A 724 -34.52 8.40 -5.18
N LEU A 725 -34.41 8.23 -6.51
CA LEU A 725 -33.68 7.14 -7.12
C LEU A 725 -32.25 7.62 -7.40
N LEU A 726 -31.29 7.01 -6.72
CA LEU A 726 -29.89 7.35 -6.88
C LEU A 726 -29.26 6.44 -7.90
N TYR A 727 -28.90 7.01 -9.04
CA TYR A 727 -28.09 6.30 -10.04
C TYR A 727 -26.63 6.46 -9.70
N THR A 728 -25.94 5.35 -9.58
CA THR A 728 -24.51 5.28 -9.71
C THR A 728 -24.17 4.50 -10.97
N SER A 729 -23.08 4.81 -11.61
CA SER A 729 -22.72 4.51 -12.98
C SER A 729 -22.70 3.04 -13.41
N ASP A 730 -22.73 2.11 -12.44
CA ASP A 730 -22.54 0.70 -12.75
C ASP A 730 -23.81 0.03 -13.30
N ALA A 731 -24.94 0.76 -13.31
CA ALA A 731 -26.27 0.25 -13.71
C ALA A 731 -26.87 0.91 -14.97
N ALA A 732 -26.12 1.79 -15.63
CA ALA A 732 -26.62 2.51 -16.81
C ALA A 732 -26.04 1.93 -18.09
N ASP A 733 -26.54 0.78 -18.51
CA ASP A 733 -26.64 0.31 -19.91
C ASP A 733 -27.97 -0.40 -20.12
#